data_26a2cdda920e94c188115828ba7a2b8f
#
_entry.id   26a2cdda920e94c188115828ba7a2b8f
#
_cell.length_a   1.000
_cell.length_b   1.000
_cell.length_c   1.000
_cell.angle_alpha   90.00
_cell.angle_beta   90.00
_cell.angle_gamma   90.00
#
_symmetry.space_group_name_H-M   'P 1'
#
loop_
_entity.id
_entity.type
_entity.pdbx_description
1 polymer ?
#
loop_
_entity_poly.entity_id
_entity_poly.type
_entity_poly.pdbx_seq_one_letter_code
_entity_poly.pdbx_strand_id
1 'polypeptide(L)'
;MSLIPQDRSKLSPMMQQYLSMKDEHRDQILMFRLGDFYEMFFDDAVTASRELELTLTGRDCGLPDRAPMCGVPYHSVENYIARLVKKGYKVAICEQMENPALAKGMVKRDIVRVVTPGTLMEANMLEEGSNNYICSLCPSGERCGLAFADISTGSVLVTEVSGEMAAINELGKYSPHEVIYAEELPQLRSVVGFLKDRLCCAAQAGDRDAYTEETAKKLVTEQFGADTVTRLAGTPLAVRALGGLMAYLKVTQFTGLERLLEAKSYLPQEYMRLDVAARRNLELTETMRSREKRGTLFWVLDKTKTSMGRRLLRSSIEQPLLSVNAINRRLNAVTELTRNSILISELAVALDGVYDLERLMTRVVYGNPPVKDMIALGATTARLPAIKELLGEVQCALLREIEQNIDPLEDVARLIGSAIDPDSDIPLKEGGVIREGYDKQLDEARHLSKDIRGILAEIEEREKDATGIRTLRIGYNRVFGYYIEVSNSFKDQVPAHYIRKQTLTNAERYITEEIKELEERVLHAQQEAIDRAAELYEQVRATVAAELPRIQQTAAAVAGLDMLCSLATVALNNNYCCPTVDLSDEIEISEGRHPVVEQLLDGAPFVPNDTKLNNRENQIAVLTGPNMAGKSTYMRQVALIVLMAQVGSFVPAASARIGIVDGIYTRVGASDDLTTGQSTFMVEMSEVANILKEATEKSLLILDEIGRGTSTYDGMSIARAVIEYIADRKKLGAKTLFATHYHELTELEELIPCVKNYNVAVKKRGEDIVFLRRIIPGGVDESYGIEVSKLAGIPRWVIDRAYEVLSSLEEGQTVSEAKVKTRAKPKEESEQLYFIDEKAEAIKKRLRGADPNTLTPIEALNLIYELKKLL
;
A
#
# COMPACT_ATOMS: atom_id res chain seq x y z
N MET A 1 -5.42 -23.50 -28.95
CA MET A 1 -6.12 -24.79 -28.75
C MET A 1 -5.73 -25.27 -27.36
N SER A 2 -6.70 -25.71 -26.56
CA SER A 2 -6.39 -26.27 -25.22
C SER A 2 -5.61 -27.57 -25.35
N LEU A 3 -4.59 -27.73 -24.51
CA LEU A 3 -3.76 -28.94 -24.44
C LEU A 3 -4.43 -30.09 -23.65
N ILE A 4 -5.62 -29.83 -23.10
CA ILE A 4 -6.39 -30.79 -22.33
C ILE A 4 -6.98 -31.89 -23.26
N PRO A 5 -6.71 -33.18 -23.02
CA PRO A 5 -7.22 -34.26 -23.81
C PRO A 5 -8.75 -34.39 -23.74
N GLN A 6 -9.39 -34.67 -24.90
CA GLN A 6 -10.85 -34.88 -24.95
C GLN A 6 -11.28 -36.21 -24.32
N ASP A 7 -10.49 -37.27 -24.53
CA ASP A 7 -10.73 -38.61 -23.93
C ASP A 7 -9.96 -38.74 -22.61
N ARG A 8 -10.65 -38.55 -21.51
CA ARG A 8 -10.09 -38.58 -20.15
C ARG A 8 -10.05 -39.98 -19.53
N SER A 9 -10.72 -40.94 -20.12
CA SER A 9 -10.81 -42.31 -19.59
C SER A 9 -9.45 -43.05 -19.56
N LYS A 10 -8.52 -42.63 -20.41
CA LYS A 10 -7.17 -43.22 -20.53
C LYS A 10 -6.12 -42.53 -19.66
N LEU A 11 -6.50 -41.43 -19.00
CA LEU A 11 -5.59 -40.72 -18.13
C LEU A 11 -5.38 -41.44 -16.80
N SER A 12 -4.19 -41.25 -16.22
CA SER A 12 -3.90 -41.76 -14.88
C SER A 12 -4.91 -41.22 -13.85
N PRO A 13 -5.22 -41.96 -12.77
CA PRO A 13 -6.19 -41.49 -11.76
C PRO A 13 -5.86 -40.11 -11.19
N MET A 14 -4.58 -39.81 -10.98
CA MET A 14 -4.11 -38.48 -10.50
C MET A 14 -4.45 -37.38 -11.50
N MET A 15 -4.26 -37.61 -12.81
CA MET A 15 -4.59 -36.62 -13.85
C MET A 15 -6.10 -36.42 -13.98
N GLN A 16 -6.88 -37.46 -13.76
CA GLN A 16 -8.34 -37.37 -13.72
C GLN A 16 -8.80 -36.52 -12.55
N GLN A 17 -8.18 -36.68 -11.36
CA GLN A 17 -8.44 -35.82 -10.19
C GLN A 17 -8.07 -34.38 -10.47
N TYR A 18 -6.89 -34.12 -11.08
CA TYR A 18 -6.47 -32.78 -11.47
C TYR A 18 -7.47 -32.09 -12.40
N LEU A 19 -7.88 -32.77 -13.46
CA LEU A 19 -8.82 -32.25 -14.46
C LEU A 19 -10.23 -32.06 -13.90
N SER A 20 -10.69 -32.89 -12.98
CA SER A 20 -11.97 -32.69 -12.28
C SER A 20 -11.99 -31.36 -11.54
N MET A 21 -10.94 -31.06 -10.78
CA MET A 21 -10.79 -29.77 -10.08
C MET A 21 -10.61 -28.59 -11.05
N LYS A 22 -9.85 -28.80 -12.14
CA LYS A 22 -9.65 -27.77 -13.16
C LYS A 22 -10.94 -27.40 -13.89
N ASP A 23 -11.87 -28.32 -14.07
CA ASP A 23 -13.17 -28.05 -14.70
C ASP A 23 -14.02 -27.07 -13.90
N GLU A 24 -13.90 -27.07 -12.58
CA GLU A 24 -14.58 -26.14 -11.68
C GLU A 24 -13.84 -24.79 -11.60
N HIS A 25 -12.52 -24.78 -11.92
CA HIS A 25 -11.63 -23.61 -11.78
C HIS A 25 -10.89 -23.28 -13.09
N ARG A 26 -11.64 -23.18 -14.21
CA ARG A 26 -11.07 -23.05 -15.58
C ARG A 26 -10.26 -21.78 -15.80
N ASP A 27 -10.65 -20.69 -15.19
CA ASP A 27 -10.04 -19.35 -15.29
C ASP A 27 -8.88 -19.12 -14.32
N GLN A 28 -8.53 -20.15 -13.52
CA GLN A 28 -7.53 -20.07 -12.47
C GLN A 28 -6.36 -21.00 -12.77
N ILE A 29 -5.14 -20.61 -12.41
CA ILE A 29 -3.97 -21.50 -12.46
C ILE A 29 -4.06 -22.45 -11.26
N LEU A 30 -4.17 -23.74 -11.52
CA LEU A 30 -4.31 -24.76 -10.48
C LEU A 30 -2.93 -25.24 -10.02
N MET A 31 -2.53 -24.84 -8.80
CA MET A 31 -1.36 -25.35 -8.11
C MET A 31 -1.70 -26.60 -7.31
N PHE A 32 -1.31 -27.75 -7.83
CA PHE A 32 -1.71 -29.06 -7.34
C PHE A 32 -0.59 -29.69 -6.51
N ARG A 33 -0.85 -29.95 -5.22
CA ARG A 33 0.14 -30.47 -4.29
C ARG A 33 0.51 -31.92 -4.58
N LEU A 34 1.81 -32.16 -4.82
CA LEU A 34 2.39 -33.50 -5.02
C LEU A 34 3.69 -33.62 -4.23
N GLY A 35 3.62 -34.22 -3.05
CA GLY A 35 4.75 -34.29 -2.13
C GLY A 35 5.24 -32.88 -1.72
N ASP A 36 6.51 -32.59 -2.00
CA ASP A 36 7.14 -31.30 -1.66
C ASP A 36 7.00 -30.23 -2.74
N PHE A 37 6.19 -30.48 -3.78
CA PHE A 37 6.00 -29.52 -4.87
C PHE A 37 4.51 -29.22 -5.08
N TYR A 38 4.25 -28.01 -5.58
CA TYR A 38 3.05 -27.68 -6.31
C TYR A 38 3.33 -27.82 -7.80
N GLU A 39 2.64 -28.71 -8.45
CA GLU A 39 2.78 -28.98 -9.88
C GLU A 39 1.58 -28.44 -10.65
N MET A 40 1.84 -27.88 -11.80
CA MET A 40 0.84 -27.39 -12.75
C MET A 40 0.94 -28.20 -14.03
N PHE A 41 -0.19 -28.46 -14.69
CA PHE A 41 -0.25 -29.32 -15.87
C PHE A 41 -0.95 -28.64 -17.03
N PHE A 42 -0.74 -29.15 -18.23
CA PHE A 42 -1.36 -28.72 -19.48
C PHE A 42 -1.21 -27.19 -19.73
N ASP A 43 -2.31 -26.50 -20.02
CA ASP A 43 -2.32 -25.06 -20.33
C ASP A 43 -1.81 -24.21 -19.15
N ASP A 44 -2.09 -24.63 -17.91
CA ASP A 44 -1.60 -23.95 -16.70
C ASP A 44 -0.06 -24.03 -16.61
N ALA A 45 0.52 -25.19 -16.96
CA ALA A 45 1.97 -25.36 -16.94
C ALA A 45 2.65 -24.47 -17.99
N VAL A 46 2.09 -24.35 -19.18
CA VAL A 46 2.64 -23.50 -20.24
C VAL A 46 2.56 -22.03 -19.82
N THR A 47 1.43 -21.62 -19.27
CA THR A 47 1.24 -20.25 -18.80
C THR A 47 2.19 -19.93 -17.64
N ALA A 48 2.22 -20.75 -16.60
CA ALA A 48 3.05 -20.56 -15.42
C ALA A 48 4.55 -20.62 -15.77
N SER A 49 4.97 -21.55 -16.64
CA SER A 49 6.35 -21.62 -17.11
C SER A 49 6.82 -20.33 -17.76
N ARG A 50 5.99 -19.73 -18.63
CA ARG A 50 6.28 -18.46 -19.30
C ARG A 50 6.30 -17.27 -18.31
N GLU A 51 5.29 -17.17 -17.46
CA GLU A 51 5.12 -16.02 -16.56
C GLU A 51 6.10 -16.01 -15.39
N LEU A 52 6.53 -17.20 -14.94
CA LEU A 52 7.43 -17.39 -13.80
C LEU A 52 8.86 -17.74 -14.22
N GLU A 53 9.13 -17.93 -15.53
CA GLU A 53 10.43 -18.34 -16.07
C GLU A 53 10.88 -19.73 -15.54
N LEU A 54 9.90 -20.65 -15.41
CA LEU A 54 10.15 -22.02 -14.94
C LEU A 54 10.43 -22.94 -16.12
N THR A 55 11.25 -23.98 -15.86
CA THR A 55 11.49 -25.03 -16.85
C THR A 55 10.21 -25.82 -17.11
N LEU A 56 9.76 -25.84 -18.35
CA LEU A 56 8.65 -26.67 -18.80
C LEU A 56 9.19 -28.09 -19.04
N THR A 57 8.63 -29.06 -18.35
CA THR A 57 8.94 -30.49 -18.46
C THR A 57 7.71 -31.26 -18.89
N GLY A 58 7.78 -32.60 -18.88
CA GLY A 58 6.63 -33.45 -19.18
C GLY A 58 6.48 -34.60 -18.18
N ARG A 59 5.24 -34.86 -17.77
CA ARG A 59 4.90 -36.00 -16.89
C ARG A 59 4.09 -37.05 -17.62
N ASP A 60 4.34 -38.29 -17.30
CA ASP A 60 3.52 -39.41 -17.80
C ASP A 60 2.08 -39.23 -17.27
N CYS A 61 1.13 -39.22 -18.18
CA CYS A 61 -0.29 -39.01 -17.88
C CYS A 61 -1.18 -40.23 -18.25
N GLY A 62 -0.58 -41.32 -18.73
CA GLY A 62 -1.28 -42.50 -19.24
C GLY A 62 -1.59 -42.44 -20.73
N LEU A 63 -1.15 -41.40 -21.43
CA LEU A 63 -1.21 -41.23 -22.89
C LEU A 63 0.19 -41.38 -23.51
N PRO A 64 0.28 -41.65 -24.84
CA PRO A 64 1.59 -41.71 -25.53
C PRO A 64 2.40 -40.41 -25.38
N ASP A 65 1.73 -39.29 -25.40
CA ASP A 65 2.35 -37.96 -25.21
C ASP A 65 2.33 -37.56 -23.72
N ARG A 66 3.45 -37.02 -23.24
CA ARG A 66 3.57 -36.55 -21.86
C ARG A 66 2.78 -35.25 -21.68
N ALA A 67 2.05 -35.13 -20.57
CA ALA A 67 1.41 -33.86 -20.18
C ALA A 67 2.48 -32.80 -19.88
N PRO A 68 2.42 -31.63 -20.51
CA PRO A 68 3.28 -30.49 -20.09
C PRO A 68 3.14 -30.24 -18.60
N MET A 69 4.25 -30.04 -17.91
CA MET A 69 4.29 -29.85 -16.47
C MET A 69 5.39 -28.87 -16.10
N CYS A 70 5.10 -27.99 -15.14
CA CYS A 70 6.10 -27.27 -14.36
C CYS A 70 5.72 -27.32 -12.89
N GLY A 71 6.66 -27.06 -12.00
CA GLY A 71 6.40 -27.13 -10.56
C GLY A 71 7.30 -26.20 -9.77
N VAL A 72 6.83 -25.83 -8.57
CA VAL A 72 7.54 -25.00 -7.60
C VAL A 72 7.59 -25.70 -6.24
N PRO A 73 8.67 -25.55 -5.46
CA PRO A 73 8.73 -26.11 -4.12
C PRO A 73 7.67 -25.48 -3.21
N TYR A 74 6.98 -26.28 -2.40
CA TYR A 74 5.85 -25.80 -1.59
C TYR A 74 6.27 -24.72 -0.57
N HIS A 75 7.46 -24.82 -0.01
CA HIS A 75 7.97 -23.89 0.99
C HIS A 75 8.29 -22.50 0.44
N SER A 76 8.40 -22.34 -0.89
CA SER A 76 8.66 -21.07 -1.56
C SER A 76 7.52 -20.62 -2.47
N VAL A 77 6.38 -21.32 -2.46
CA VAL A 77 5.25 -21.10 -3.38
C VAL A 77 4.68 -19.68 -3.31
N GLU A 78 4.67 -19.06 -2.14
CA GLU A 78 4.14 -17.70 -1.93
C GLU A 78 4.75 -16.66 -2.89
N ASN A 79 6.07 -16.71 -3.11
CA ASN A 79 6.74 -15.79 -4.02
C ASN A 79 6.31 -15.96 -5.48
N TYR A 80 6.00 -17.19 -5.88
CA TYR A 80 5.51 -17.50 -7.23
C TYR A 80 4.04 -17.10 -7.39
N ILE A 81 3.21 -17.33 -6.37
CA ILE A 81 1.82 -16.87 -6.33
C ILE A 81 1.79 -15.35 -6.44
N ALA A 82 2.60 -14.63 -5.65
CA ALA A 82 2.70 -13.18 -5.68
C ALA A 82 2.99 -12.64 -7.10
N ARG A 83 3.92 -13.28 -7.83
CA ARG A 83 4.27 -12.89 -9.21
C ARG A 83 3.12 -13.12 -10.18
N LEU A 84 2.38 -14.22 -10.06
CA LEU A 84 1.21 -14.51 -10.90
C LEU A 84 0.06 -13.55 -10.61
N VAL A 85 -0.27 -13.35 -9.34
CA VAL A 85 -1.37 -12.49 -8.93
C VAL A 85 -1.09 -11.03 -9.29
N LYS A 86 0.15 -10.55 -9.14
CA LYS A 86 0.55 -9.20 -9.58
C LYS A 86 0.38 -9.00 -11.09
N LYS A 87 0.44 -10.07 -11.89
CA LYS A 87 0.16 -10.04 -13.33
C LYS A 87 -1.33 -10.25 -13.67
N GLY A 88 -2.21 -10.30 -12.66
CA GLY A 88 -3.66 -10.43 -12.80
C GLY A 88 -4.19 -11.86 -12.89
N TYR A 89 -3.34 -12.88 -12.71
CA TYR A 89 -3.79 -14.27 -12.68
C TYR A 89 -4.40 -14.63 -11.32
N LYS A 90 -5.42 -15.49 -11.34
CA LYS A 90 -5.96 -16.15 -10.15
C LYS A 90 -5.31 -17.50 -9.96
N VAL A 91 -5.05 -17.87 -8.73
CA VAL A 91 -4.35 -19.13 -8.40
C VAL A 91 -5.19 -19.96 -7.43
N ALA A 92 -5.62 -21.14 -7.85
CA ALA A 92 -6.28 -22.12 -7.00
C ALA A 92 -5.23 -23.00 -6.33
N ILE A 93 -5.24 -23.06 -5.00
CA ILE A 93 -4.32 -23.87 -4.20
C ILE A 93 -5.02 -25.16 -3.80
N CYS A 94 -4.49 -26.29 -4.29
CA CYS A 94 -4.98 -27.62 -4.00
C CYS A 94 -4.02 -28.35 -3.06
N GLU A 95 -4.53 -28.70 -1.86
CA GLU A 95 -3.77 -29.41 -0.81
C GLU A 95 -4.16 -30.87 -0.66
N GLN A 96 -3.27 -31.64 -0.03
CA GLN A 96 -3.51 -33.00 0.39
C GLN A 96 -4.30 -32.99 1.70
N MET A 97 -5.51 -33.58 1.69
CA MET A 97 -6.42 -33.54 2.85
C MET A 97 -6.17 -34.69 3.84
N GLU A 98 -5.25 -35.60 3.53
CA GLU A 98 -4.89 -36.73 4.37
C GLU A 98 -3.39 -37.03 4.30
N ASN A 99 -2.87 -37.66 5.35
CA ASN A 99 -1.44 -38.01 5.39
C ASN A 99 -1.12 -39.07 4.33
N PRO A 100 -0.22 -38.78 3.36
CA PRO A 100 0.13 -39.71 2.29
C PRO A 100 0.65 -41.06 2.78
N ALA A 101 1.29 -41.13 3.96
CA ALA A 101 1.83 -42.34 4.56
C ALA A 101 0.73 -43.30 5.08
N LEU A 102 -0.47 -42.76 5.38
CA LEU A 102 -1.60 -43.51 5.94
C LEU A 102 -2.68 -43.77 4.88
N ALA A 103 -2.61 -43.15 3.71
CA ALA A 103 -3.61 -43.27 2.67
C ALA A 103 -3.64 -44.71 2.05
N LYS A 104 -4.81 -45.36 2.09
CA LYS A 104 -5.05 -46.62 1.39
C LYS A 104 -5.49 -46.33 -0.04
N GLY A 105 -4.55 -45.94 -0.91
CA GLY A 105 -4.81 -45.64 -2.31
C GLY A 105 -4.39 -44.23 -2.72
N MET A 106 -5.19 -43.57 -3.58
CA MET A 106 -4.88 -42.20 -4.01
C MET A 106 -5.21 -41.18 -2.91
N VAL A 107 -4.25 -40.35 -2.53
CA VAL A 107 -4.43 -39.30 -1.54
C VAL A 107 -5.55 -38.35 -1.98
N LYS A 108 -6.52 -38.11 -1.09
CA LYS A 108 -7.58 -37.13 -1.31
C LYS A 108 -7.00 -35.71 -1.31
N ARG A 109 -7.38 -34.93 -2.31
CA ARG A 109 -6.99 -33.53 -2.45
C ARG A 109 -8.23 -32.69 -2.63
N ASP A 110 -8.14 -31.45 -2.17
CA ASP A 110 -9.20 -30.46 -2.34
C ASP A 110 -8.61 -29.07 -2.51
N ILE A 111 -9.38 -28.14 -3.10
CA ILE A 111 -8.99 -26.75 -3.20
C ILE A 111 -9.32 -26.09 -1.87
N VAL A 112 -8.26 -25.60 -1.21
CA VAL A 112 -8.39 -24.95 0.10
C VAL A 112 -8.58 -23.44 -0.01
N ARG A 113 -8.14 -22.85 -1.14
CA ARG A 113 -8.21 -21.41 -1.34
C ARG A 113 -7.99 -21.04 -2.82
N VAL A 114 -8.64 -19.95 -3.24
CA VAL A 114 -8.32 -19.24 -4.48
C VAL A 114 -7.72 -17.88 -4.14
N VAL A 115 -6.47 -17.68 -4.54
CA VAL A 115 -5.75 -16.40 -4.34
C VAL A 115 -5.99 -15.50 -5.54
N THR A 116 -6.52 -14.31 -5.28
CA THR A 116 -6.80 -13.27 -6.29
C THR A 116 -6.15 -11.94 -5.87
N PRO A 117 -6.05 -10.94 -6.75
CA PRO A 117 -5.47 -9.65 -6.39
C PRO A 117 -6.09 -8.97 -5.16
N GLY A 118 -7.41 -9.12 -4.97
CA GLY A 118 -8.16 -8.54 -3.84
C GLY A 118 -8.19 -9.41 -2.58
N THR A 119 -7.69 -10.66 -2.64
CA THR A 119 -7.79 -11.64 -1.54
C THR A 119 -6.44 -12.07 -0.96
N LEU A 120 -5.41 -11.24 -1.11
CA LEU A 120 -4.08 -11.48 -0.54
C LEU A 120 -4.10 -11.34 0.99
N MET A 121 -3.38 -12.24 1.69
CA MET A 121 -3.22 -12.20 3.15
C MET A 121 -1.76 -12.31 3.60
N GLU A 122 -0.88 -12.83 2.76
CA GLU A 122 0.52 -13.05 3.04
C GLU A 122 1.27 -11.72 3.14
N ALA A 123 2.05 -11.55 4.21
CA ALA A 123 2.74 -10.29 4.51
C ALA A 123 3.72 -9.85 3.41
N ASN A 124 4.38 -10.81 2.75
CA ASN A 124 5.33 -10.56 1.66
C ASN A 124 4.66 -10.15 0.33
N MET A 125 3.33 -10.29 0.22
CA MET A 125 2.55 -9.91 -0.96
C MET A 125 1.83 -8.57 -0.79
N LEU A 126 1.75 -8.05 0.44
CA LEU A 126 1.02 -6.85 0.80
C LEU A 126 1.97 -5.68 1.08
N GLU A 127 1.57 -4.48 0.66
CA GLU A 127 2.24 -3.26 1.08
C GLU A 127 1.87 -2.94 2.53
N GLU A 128 2.87 -2.62 3.37
CA GLU A 128 2.65 -2.35 4.79
C GLU A 128 1.77 -1.12 5.04
N GLY A 129 1.94 -0.08 4.24
CA GLY A 129 1.29 1.22 4.43
C GLY A 129 -0.02 1.40 3.66
N SER A 130 -0.55 0.37 3.01
CA SER A 130 -1.79 0.43 2.24
C SER A 130 -2.71 -0.75 2.54
N ASN A 131 -4.01 -0.53 2.36
CA ASN A 131 -5.01 -1.57 2.38
C ASN A 131 -5.08 -2.29 1.03
N ASN A 132 -5.50 -3.55 1.04
CA ASN A 132 -5.70 -4.35 -0.16
C ASN A 132 -7.20 -4.58 -0.38
N TYR A 133 -7.87 -3.58 -0.95
CA TYR A 133 -9.32 -3.65 -1.13
C TYR A 133 -9.74 -4.51 -2.31
N ILE A 134 -10.78 -5.32 -2.09
CA ILE A 134 -11.70 -5.84 -3.10
C ILE A 134 -12.99 -5.05 -3.02
N CYS A 135 -13.61 -4.76 -4.16
CA CYS A 135 -14.84 -4.00 -4.23
C CYS A 135 -15.94 -4.80 -4.94
N SER A 136 -17.18 -4.66 -4.45
CA SER A 136 -18.39 -5.11 -5.15
C SER A 136 -19.25 -3.94 -5.53
N LEU A 137 -19.73 -3.91 -6.79
CA LEU A 137 -20.57 -2.87 -7.36
C LEU A 137 -21.96 -3.40 -7.70
N CYS A 138 -23.00 -2.68 -7.25
CA CYS A 138 -24.40 -2.97 -7.59
C CYS A 138 -25.08 -1.71 -8.14
N PRO A 139 -24.97 -1.42 -9.45
CA PRO A 139 -25.68 -0.29 -10.07
C PRO A 139 -27.18 -0.56 -10.21
N SER A 140 -27.98 0.52 -10.12
CA SER A 140 -29.42 0.50 -10.41
C SER A 140 -29.86 1.91 -10.81
N GLY A 141 -30.11 2.15 -12.09
CA GLY A 141 -30.38 3.48 -12.62
C GLY A 141 -29.22 4.44 -12.39
N GLU A 142 -29.48 5.59 -11.77
CA GLU A 142 -28.45 6.58 -11.40
C GLU A 142 -27.73 6.29 -10.09
N ARG A 143 -28.17 5.30 -9.33
CA ARG A 143 -27.56 4.95 -8.03
C ARG A 143 -26.65 3.73 -8.16
N CYS A 144 -25.64 3.67 -7.33
CA CYS A 144 -24.71 2.55 -7.25
C CYS A 144 -24.41 2.21 -5.78
N GLY A 145 -24.65 0.97 -5.40
CA GLY A 145 -24.19 0.42 -4.13
C GLY A 145 -22.75 -0.06 -4.26
N LEU A 146 -21.92 0.27 -3.28
CA LEU A 146 -20.51 -0.15 -3.20
C LEU A 146 -20.24 -0.84 -1.86
N ALA A 147 -19.52 -1.95 -1.92
CA ALA A 147 -19.00 -2.65 -0.76
C ALA A 147 -17.51 -2.91 -0.96
N PHE A 148 -16.68 -2.43 -0.05
CA PHE A 148 -15.24 -2.63 -0.03
C PHE A 148 -14.87 -3.55 1.12
N ALA A 149 -13.97 -4.51 0.89
CA ALA A 149 -13.37 -5.29 1.96
C ALA A 149 -11.86 -5.39 1.80
N ASP A 150 -11.14 -5.23 2.90
CA ASP A 150 -9.74 -5.64 3.01
C ASP A 150 -9.68 -6.88 3.91
N ILE A 151 -9.51 -8.03 3.27
CA ILE A 151 -9.50 -9.33 3.95
C ILE A 151 -8.30 -9.44 4.89
N SER A 152 -7.19 -8.76 4.57
CA SER A 152 -5.97 -8.82 5.37
C SER A 152 -6.09 -8.11 6.73
N THR A 153 -7.01 -7.13 6.84
CA THR A 153 -7.25 -6.36 8.07
C THR A 153 -8.61 -6.64 8.71
N GLY A 154 -9.52 -7.30 7.97
CA GLY A 154 -10.90 -7.53 8.40
C GLY A 154 -11.83 -6.32 8.24
N SER A 155 -11.40 -5.28 7.53
CA SER A 155 -12.20 -4.06 7.32
C SER A 155 -13.25 -4.28 6.23
N VAL A 156 -14.51 -3.93 6.51
CA VAL A 156 -15.62 -3.92 5.52
C VAL A 156 -16.33 -2.60 5.58
N LEU A 157 -16.42 -1.91 4.43
CA LEU A 157 -17.02 -0.60 4.28
C LEU A 157 -18.11 -0.65 3.20
N VAL A 158 -19.25 -0.04 3.48
CA VAL A 158 -20.37 -0.03 2.53
C VAL A 158 -20.95 1.38 2.38
N THR A 159 -21.32 1.72 1.15
CA THR A 159 -21.98 2.99 0.85
C THR A 159 -22.88 2.88 -0.37
N GLU A 160 -23.75 3.87 -0.56
CA GLU A 160 -24.56 4.05 -1.75
C GLU A 160 -24.37 5.47 -2.26
N VAL A 161 -24.11 5.61 -3.55
CA VAL A 161 -23.85 6.90 -4.21
C VAL A 161 -24.76 7.10 -5.41
N SER A 162 -24.94 8.37 -5.81
CA SER A 162 -25.72 8.75 -6.99
C SER A 162 -24.83 9.33 -8.07
N GLY A 163 -24.91 8.80 -9.27
CA GLY A 163 -24.12 9.21 -10.43
C GLY A 163 -22.79 8.45 -10.62
N GLU A 164 -22.38 8.31 -11.89
CA GLU A 164 -21.13 7.60 -12.26
C GLU A 164 -19.90 8.26 -11.65
N MET A 165 -19.86 9.60 -11.60
CA MET A 165 -18.69 10.32 -11.07
C MET A 165 -18.50 10.09 -9.57
N ALA A 166 -19.62 10.02 -8.80
CA ALA A 166 -19.53 9.70 -7.38
C ALA A 166 -18.99 8.26 -7.15
N ALA A 167 -19.41 7.30 -7.98
CA ALA A 167 -18.87 5.95 -7.92
C ALA A 167 -17.36 5.91 -8.30
N ILE A 168 -16.96 6.67 -9.34
CA ILE A 168 -15.55 6.81 -9.74
C ILE A 168 -14.71 7.43 -8.61
N ASN A 169 -15.21 8.44 -7.92
CA ASN A 169 -14.52 9.08 -6.82
C ASN A 169 -14.30 8.12 -5.64
N GLU A 170 -15.30 7.29 -5.30
CA GLU A 170 -15.13 6.27 -4.26
C GLU A 170 -14.18 5.14 -4.69
N LEU A 171 -14.24 4.69 -5.95
CA LEU A 171 -13.28 3.74 -6.49
C LEU A 171 -11.85 4.31 -6.50
N GLY A 172 -11.68 5.57 -6.86
CA GLY A 172 -10.39 6.26 -6.84
C GLY A 172 -9.83 6.44 -5.41
N LYS A 173 -10.72 6.62 -4.42
CA LYS A 173 -10.39 6.77 -3.01
C LYS A 173 -9.83 5.48 -2.41
N TYR A 174 -10.47 4.35 -2.64
CA TYR A 174 -10.06 3.05 -2.08
C TYR A 174 -9.12 2.27 -2.99
N SER A 175 -9.06 2.64 -4.29
CA SER A 175 -8.18 2.01 -5.29
C SER A 175 -8.16 0.47 -5.21
N PRO A 176 -9.34 -0.20 -5.37
CA PRO A 176 -9.42 -1.64 -5.20
C PRO A 176 -8.56 -2.38 -6.25
N HIS A 177 -7.91 -3.45 -5.83
CA HIS A 177 -7.11 -4.31 -6.70
C HIS A 177 -7.97 -5.31 -7.50
N GLU A 178 -9.19 -5.55 -7.03
CA GLU A 178 -10.16 -6.41 -7.69
C GLU A 178 -11.57 -5.85 -7.52
N VAL A 179 -12.37 -5.96 -8.58
CA VAL A 179 -13.77 -5.52 -8.60
C VAL A 179 -14.66 -6.65 -9.09
N ILE A 180 -15.69 -6.95 -8.32
CA ILE A 180 -16.82 -7.79 -8.74
C ILE A 180 -18.04 -6.92 -8.96
N TYR A 181 -18.92 -7.26 -9.87
CA TYR A 181 -20.05 -6.41 -10.19
C TYR A 181 -21.30 -7.19 -10.60
N ALA A 182 -22.47 -6.59 -10.35
CA ALA A 182 -23.72 -7.05 -10.91
C ALA A 182 -23.76 -6.86 -12.44
N GLU A 183 -24.57 -7.64 -13.16
CA GLU A 183 -24.63 -7.67 -14.63
C GLU A 183 -24.86 -6.29 -15.29
N GLU A 184 -25.44 -5.34 -14.57
CA GLU A 184 -25.78 -4.00 -15.06
C GLU A 184 -24.57 -3.04 -15.18
N LEU A 185 -23.42 -3.35 -14.63
CA LEU A 185 -22.26 -2.46 -14.66
C LEU A 185 -21.81 -2.03 -16.06
N PRO A 186 -21.85 -2.89 -17.11
CA PRO A 186 -21.46 -2.48 -18.47
C PRO A 186 -22.27 -1.28 -19.02
N GLN A 187 -23.40 -0.94 -18.41
CA GLN A 187 -24.19 0.25 -18.76
C GLN A 187 -23.51 1.55 -18.28
N LEU A 188 -22.70 1.49 -17.22
CA LEU A 188 -21.95 2.61 -16.68
C LEU A 188 -20.56 2.73 -17.37
N ARG A 189 -20.54 3.28 -18.57
CA ARG A 189 -19.36 3.31 -19.45
C ARG A 189 -18.16 4.03 -18.82
N SER A 190 -18.42 5.13 -18.11
CA SER A 190 -17.35 5.91 -17.46
C SER A 190 -16.69 5.12 -16.34
N VAL A 191 -17.47 4.36 -15.55
CA VAL A 191 -16.96 3.50 -14.48
C VAL A 191 -16.12 2.37 -15.07
N VAL A 192 -16.61 1.71 -16.12
CA VAL A 192 -15.86 0.62 -16.80
C VAL A 192 -14.54 1.14 -17.37
N GLY A 193 -14.56 2.30 -18.02
CA GLY A 193 -13.34 2.97 -18.53
C GLY A 193 -12.36 3.27 -17.39
N PHE A 194 -12.82 3.80 -16.28
CA PHE A 194 -11.99 4.11 -15.12
C PHE A 194 -11.33 2.86 -14.53
N LEU A 195 -12.08 1.78 -14.35
CA LEU A 195 -11.56 0.51 -13.84
C LEU A 195 -10.45 -0.05 -14.73
N LYS A 196 -10.64 -0.01 -16.05
CA LYS A 196 -9.71 -0.56 -17.03
C LYS A 196 -8.48 0.32 -17.24
N ASP A 197 -8.69 1.61 -17.48
CA ASP A 197 -7.65 2.50 -18.04
C ASP A 197 -6.88 3.22 -16.91
N ARG A 198 -7.50 3.44 -15.75
CA ARG A 198 -6.89 4.16 -14.63
C ARG A 198 -6.47 3.26 -13.48
N LEU A 199 -7.35 2.42 -12.99
CA LEU A 199 -7.04 1.50 -11.89
C LEU A 199 -6.30 0.26 -12.38
N CYS A 200 -6.49 -0.13 -13.65
CA CYS A 200 -5.91 -1.37 -14.21
C CYS A 200 -6.22 -2.60 -13.34
N CYS A 201 -7.38 -2.59 -12.66
CA CYS A 201 -7.77 -3.64 -11.75
C CYS A 201 -8.49 -4.80 -12.44
N ALA A 202 -8.42 -5.99 -11.86
CA ALA A 202 -9.18 -7.14 -12.30
C ALA A 202 -10.68 -6.89 -12.03
N ALA A 203 -11.51 -6.88 -13.09
CA ALA A 203 -12.95 -6.69 -12.96
C ALA A 203 -13.72 -7.87 -13.59
N GLN A 204 -14.68 -8.42 -12.86
CA GLN A 204 -15.49 -9.56 -13.31
C GLN A 204 -16.93 -9.50 -12.82
N ALA A 205 -17.83 -10.13 -13.57
CA ALA A 205 -19.20 -10.30 -13.12
C ALA A 205 -19.26 -11.24 -11.91
N GLY A 206 -20.03 -10.88 -10.90
CA GLY A 206 -20.36 -11.74 -9.76
C GLY A 206 -21.54 -12.67 -10.06
N ASP A 207 -21.86 -13.52 -9.10
CA ASP A 207 -23.05 -14.38 -9.17
C ASP A 207 -24.32 -13.53 -9.13
N ARG A 208 -25.14 -13.61 -10.16
CA ARG A 208 -26.36 -12.82 -10.34
C ARG A 208 -27.34 -12.97 -9.16
N ASP A 209 -27.50 -14.17 -8.66
CA ASP A 209 -28.46 -14.46 -7.59
C ASP A 209 -28.04 -13.80 -6.27
N ALA A 210 -26.74 -13.65 -6.04
CA ALA A 210 -26.18 -13.00 -4.86
C ALA A 210 -26.51 -11.50 -4.78
N TYR A 211 -26.81 -10.86 -5.91
CA TYR A 211 -27.21 -9.45 -5.98
C TYR A 211 -28.73 -9.25 -5.88
N THR A 212 -29.52 -10.31 -5.74
CA THR A 212 -30.96 -10.16 -5.46
C THR A 212 -31.18 -9.68 -4.02
N GLU A 213 -32.24 -8.94 -3.76
CA GLU A 213 -32.51 -8.37 -2.43
C GLU A 213 -32.63 -9.44 -1.34
N GLU A 214 -33.29 -10.55 -1.65
CA GLU A 214 -33.54 -11.65 -0.72
C GLU A 214 -32.26 -12.38 -0.36
N THR A 215 -31.50 -12.83 -1.39
CA THR A 215 -30.24 -13.57 -1.19
C THR A 215 -29.18 -12.68 -0.52
N ALA A 216 -29.06 -11.42 -0.93
CA ALA A 216 -28.11 -10.49 -0.33
C ALA A 216 -28.41 -10.28 1.16
N LYS A 217 -29.67 -10.02 1.54
CA LYS A 217 -30.07 -9.90 2.94
C LYS A 217 -29.75 -11.16 3.74
N LYS A 218 -30.00 -12.35 3.16
CA LYS A 218 -29.66 -13.62 3.80
C LYS A 218 -28.15 -13.74 4.05
N LEU A 219 -27.33 -13.52 3.02
CA LEU A 219 -25.86 -13.62 3.11
C LEU A 219 -25.28 -12.63 4.12
N VAL A 220 -25.80 -11.38 4.13
CA VAL A 220 -25.38 -10.35 5.09
C VAL A 220 -25.81 -10.69 6.51
N THR A 221 -27.02 -11.23 6.69
CA THR A 221 -27.52 -11.68 8.01
C THR A 221 -26.70 -12.84 8.55
N GLU A 222 -26.36 -13.80 7.71
CA GLU A 222 -25.53 -14.95 8.11
C GLU A 222 -24.13 -14.52 8.58
N GLN A 223 -23.52 -13.52 7.93
CA GLN A 223 -22.17 -13.07 8.25
C GLN A 223 -22.12 -12.05 9.39
N PHE A 224 -22.99 -11.04 9.37
CA PHE A 224 -22.90 -9.85 10.24
C PHE A 224 -24.08 -9.70 11.21
N GLY A 225 -25.05 -10.61 11.16
CA GLY A 225 -26.24 -10.54 11.99
C GLY A 225 -27.36 -9.65 11.41
N ALA A 226 -28.59 -9.83 11.93
CA ALA A 226 -29.78 -9.11 11.46
C ALA A 226 -29.72 -7.60 11.74
N ASP A 227 -29.04 -7.19 12.80
CA ASP A 227 -28.89 -5.77 13.18
C ASP A 227 -28.15 -4.98 12.09
N THR A 228 -27.20 -5.59 11.39
CA THR A 228 -26.48 -4.96 10.29
C THR A 228 -27.43 -4.66 9.12
N VAL A 229 -28.30 -5.59 8.76
CA VAL A 229 -29.30 -5.36 7.71
C VAL A 229 -30.26 -4.22 8.10
N THR A 230 -30.63 -4.14 9.38
CA THR A 230 -31.48 -3.08 9.90
C THR A 230 -30.78 -1.71 9.84
N ARG A 231 -29.52 -1.64 10.22
CA ARG A 231 -28.70 -0.41 10.10
C ARG A 231 -28.56 0.07 8.65
N LEU A 232 -28.47 -0.86 7.72
CA LEU A 232 -28.31 -0.61 6.27
C LEU A 232 -29.65 -0.46 5.52
N ALA A 233 -30.79 -0.45 6.20
CA ALA A 233 -32.12 -0.39 5.56
C ALA A 233 -32.33 0.83 4.65
N GLY A 234 -31.62 1.95 4.91
CA GLY A 234 -31.66 3.15 4.09
C GLY A 234 -30.81 3.07 2.79
N THR A 235 -29.99 2.05 2.63
CA THR A 235 -29.05 1.86 1.50
C THR A 235 -29.19 0.46 0.88
N PRO A 236 -30.31 0.15 0.21
CA PRO A 236 -30.59 -1.20 -0.26
C PRO A 236 -29.59 -1.71 -1.31
N LEU A 237 -29.04 -0.82 -2.14
CA LEU A 237 -28.03 -1.20 -3.13
C LEU A 237 -26.69 -1.54 -2.46
N ALA A 238 -26.35 -0.89 -1.36
CA ALA A 238 -25.17 -1.24 -0.58
C ALA A 238 -25.30 -2.65 0.05
N VAL A 239 -26.50 -3.01 0.53
CA VAL A 239 -26.77 -4.39 1.01
C VAL A 239 -26.61 -5.41 -0.11
N ARG A 240 -27.11 -5.11 -1.33
CA ARG A 240 -26.95 -5.98 -2.50
C ARG A 240 -25.48 -6.11 -2.93
N ALA A 241 -24.73 -5.01 -2.93
CA ALA A 241 -23.29 -5.04 -3.21
C ALA A 241 -22.54 -5.88 -2.15
N LEU A 242 -22.87 -5.72 -0.87
CA LEU A 242 -22.28 -6.51 0.21
C LEU A 242 -22.63 -8.00 0.09
N GLY A 243 -23.87 -8.34 -0.29
CA GLY A 243 -24.27 -9.72 -0.58
C GLY A 243 -23.45 -10.37 -1.68
N GLY A 244 -23.26 -9.66 -2.81
CA GLY A 244 -22.41 -10.10 -3.91
C GLY A 244 -20.95 -10.29 -3.47
N LEU A 245 -20.43 -9.39 -2.64
CA LEU A 245 -19.09 -9.50 -2.06
C LEU A 245 -18.94 -10.75 -1.18
N MET A 246 -19.91 -10.99 -0.28
CA MET A 246 -19.89 -12.15 0.61
C MET A 246 -20.01 -13.48 -0.15
N ALA A 247 -20.82 -13.54 -1.19
CA ALA A 247 -20.91 -14.73 -2.06
C ALA A 247 -19.55 -15.04 -2.71
N TYR A 248 -18.90 -14.04 -3.25
CA TYR A 248 -17.59 -14.19 -3.87
C TYR A 248 -16.52 -14.62 -2.86
N LEU A 249 -16.50 -14.01 -1.69
CA LEU A 249 -15.54 -14.37 -0.65
C LEU A 249 -15.77 -15.80 -0.11
N LYS A 250 -17.00 -16.26 0.01
CA LYS A 250 -17.32 -17.65 0.41
C LYS A 250 -16.75 -18.67 -0.59
N VAL A 251 -16.79 -18.37 -1.88
CA VAL A 251 -16.26 -19.26 -2.94
C VAL A 251 -14.74 -19.20 -3.05
N THR A 252 -14.10 -18.07 -2.72
CA THR A 252 -12.65 -17.91 -2.88
C THR A 252 -11.85 -18.24 -1.62
N GLN A 253 -12.42 -18.01 -0.43
CA GLN A 253 -11.71 -18.15 0.84
C GLN A 253 -12.05 -19.43 1.61
N PHE A 254 -13.18 -20.08 1.35
CA PHE A 254 -13.68 -21.30 2.00
C PHE A 254 -13.78 -21.23 3.54
N THR A 255 -12.81 -20.64 4.23
CA THR A 255 -12.72 -20.54 5.69
C THR A 255 -12.25 -19.14 6.11
N GLY A 256 -12.36 -18.81 7.38
CA GLY A 256 -11.77 -17.60 7.98
C GLY A 256 -12.53 -16.31 7.71
N LEU A 257 -13.77 -16.36 7.22
CA LEU A 257 -14.59 -15.15 7.06
C LEU A 257 -15.11 -14.60 8.40
N GLU A 258 -15.01 -15.37 9.49
CA GLU A 258 -15.37 -14.97 10.85
C GLU A 258 -14.61 -13.74 11.33
N ARG A 259 -13.46 -13.41 10.71
CA ARG A 259 -12.68 -12.20 10.99
C ARG A 259 -13.35 -10.91 10.54
N LEU A 260 -14.29 -11.00 9.59
CA LEU A 260 -15.11 -9.87 9.17
C LEU A 260 -16.24 -9.68 10.17
N LEU A 261 -15.97 -8.95 11.27
CA LEU A 261 -16.91 -8.81 12.38
C LEU A 261 -18.03 -7.80 12.09
N GLU A 262 -17.72 -6.72 11.38
CA GLU A 262 -18.65 -5.62 11.16
C GLU A 262 -18.55 -5.05 9.76
N ALA A 263 -19.70 -4.79 9.13
CA ALA A 263 -19.81 -3.95 7.95
C ALA A 263 -20.17 -2.52 8.37
N LYS A 264 -19.22 -1.58 8.16
CA LYS A 264 -19.40 -0.16 8.51
C LYS A 264 -20.00 0.60 7.34
N SER A 265 -21.18 1.20 7.58
CA SER A 265 -21.75 2.16 6.65
C SER A 265 -21.13 3.53 6.84
N TYR A 266 -20.85 4.22 5.74
CA TYR A 266 -20.43 5.60 5.75
C TYR A 266 -21.14 6.41 4.67
N LEU A 267 -21.28 7.70 4.92
CA LEU A 267 -21.81 8.65 3.96
C LEU A 267 -20.65 9.45 3.38
N PRO A 268 -20.45 9.47 2.04
CA PRO A 268 -19.37 10.27 1.43
C PRO A 268 -19.43 11.75 1.84
N GLN A 269 -20.62 12.28 2.17
CA GLN A 269 -20.84 13.65 2.61
C GLN A 269 -20.30 13.96 4.02
N GLU A 270 -19.89 12.98 4.81
CA GLU A 270 -19.25 13.18 6.12
C GLU A 270 -17.78 13.60 5.99
N TYR A 271 -17.19 13.46 4.81
CA TYR A 271 -15.80 13.78 4.49
C TYR A 271 -15.72 14.85 3.41
N MET A 272 -14.61 15.61 3.43
CA MET A 272 -14.28 16.54 2.38
C MET A 272 -14.22 15.84 1.03
N ARG A 273 -14.87 16.40 0.03
CA ARG A 273 -14.85 15.87 -1.33
C ARG A 273 -13.51 16.16 -1.98
N LEU A 274 -12.84 15.09 -2.38
CA LEU A 274 -11.61 15.12 -3.16
C LEU A 274 -11.84 14.22 -4.37
N ASP A 275 -11.97 14.82 -5.55
CA ASP A 275 -12.07 14.04 -6.78
C ASP A 275 -10.72 13.41 -7.15
N VAL A 276 -10.72 12.54 -8.15
CA VAL A 276 -9.51 11.85 -8.62
C VAL A 276 -8.46 12.87 -9.10
N ALA A 277 -8.90 13.99 -9.71
CA ALA A 277 -8.01 15.04 -10.18
C ALA A 277 -7.35 15.78 -9.02
N ALA A 278 -8.11 16.16 -7.98
CA ALA A 278 -7.58 16.84 -6.80
C ALA A 278 -6.53 15.97 -6.06
N ARG A 279 -6.81 14.69 -5.83
CA ARG A 279 -5.86 13.76 -5.20
C ARG A 279 -4.54 13.69 -5.95
N ARG A 280 -4.60 13.55 -7.27
CA ARG A 280 -3.43 13.52 -8.15
C ARG A 280 -2.69 14.85 -8.20
N ASN A 281 -3.41 15.96 -8.43
CA ASN A 281 -2.82 17.27 -8.60
C ASN A 281 -2.19 17.83 -7.33
N LEU A 282 -2.72 17.45 -6.16
CA LEU A 282 -2.16 17.79 -4.84
C LEU A 282 -1.08 16.79 -4.38
N GLU A 283 -0.85 15.71 -5.14
CA GLU A 283 0.15 14.68 -4.81
C GLU A 283 0.02 14.18 -3.37
N LEU A 284 -1.21 13.75 -3.00
CA LEU A 284 -1.51 13.41 -1.61
C LEU A 284 -0.73 12.18 -1.13
N THR A 285 -0.76 11.09 -1.89
CA THR A 285 -0.16 9.80 -1.54
C THR A 285 0.87 9.28 -2.53
N GLU A 286 0.81 9.75 -3.79
CA GLU A 286 1.71 9.39 -4.88
C GLU A 286 2.04 10.61 -5.74
N THR A 287 3.27 10.70 -6.24
CA THR A 287 3.69 11.78 -7.17
C THR A 287 3.10 11.58 -8.55
N MET A 288 2.80 12.67 -9.26
CA MET A 288 2.16 12.64 -10.59
C MET A 288 2.98 11.90 -11.66
N ARG A 289 4.31 12.01 -11.61
CA ARG A 289 5.21 11.51 -12.66
C ARG A 289 5.73 10.11 -12.38
N SER A 290 6.32 9.90 -11.20
CA SER A 290 7.02 8.64 -10.85
C SER A 290 6.16 7.68 -10.05
N ARG A 291 4.99 8.11 -9.57
CA ARG A 291 4.11 7.35 -8.64
C ARG A 291 4.85 6.90 -7.39
N GLU A 292 5.78 7.72 -6.92
CA GLU A 292 6.56 7.46 -5.72
C GLU A 292 5.93 8.11 -4.50
N LYS A 293 6.22 7.56 -3.32
CA LYS A 293 5.79 8.13 -2.03
C LYS A 293 6.56 9.42 -1.70
N ARG A 294 7.88 9.46 -2.00
CA ARG A 294 8.73 10.62 -1.71
C ARG A 294 8.28 11.84 -2.53
N GLY A 295 8.05 12.97 -1.87
CA GLY A 295 7.55 14.18 -2.51
C GLY A 295 6.03 14.33 -2.44
N THR A 296 5.34 13.57 -1.60
CA THR A 296 3.89 13.65 -1.37
C THR A 296 3.57 14.24 0.00
N LEU A 297 2.32 14.66 0.23
CA LEU A 297 1.87 15.07 1.57
C LEU A 297 2.00 13.92 2.57
N PHE A 298 1.62 12.72 2.18
CA PHE A 298 1.74 11.52 3.00
C PHE A 298 3.20 11.25 3.43
N TRP A 299 4.17 11.43 2.55
CA TRP A 299 5.59 11.29 2.89
C TRP A 299 6.03 12.29 3.96
N VAL A 300 5.53 13.54 3.91
CA VAL A 300 5.84 14.56 4.92
C VAL A 300 5.26 14.18 6.28
N LEU A 301 3.99 13.77 6.31
CA LEU A 301 3.25 13.51 7.54
C LEU A 301 3.55 12.14 8.15
N ASP A 302 4.10 11.17 7.39
CA ASP A 302 4.35 9.82 7.87
C ASP A 302 5.65 9.70 8.67
N LYS A 303 5.49 9.76 9.99
CA LYS A 303 6.49 9.40 11.01
C LYS A 303 5.96 8.26 11.90
N THR A 304 4.94 7.55 11.44
CA THR A 304 4.35 6.42 12.14
C THR A 304 5.36 5.30 12.36
N LYS A 305 5.17 4.56 13.45
CA LYS A 305 6.00 3.42 13.84
C LYS A 305 5.36 2.08 13.49
N THR A 306 4.03 2.07 13.36
CA THR A 306 3.26 0.85 13.08
C THR A 306 2.64 0.91 11.68
N SER A 307 2.48 -0.26 11.05
CA SER A 307 1.79 -0.37 9.76
C SER A 307 0.31 0.02 9.85
N MET A 308 -0.33 -0.25 11.00
CA MET A 308 -1.72 0.13 11.30
C MET A 308 -1.88 1.66 11.34
N GLY A 309 -1.01 2.36 12.08
CA GLY A 309 -0.99 3.82 12.15
C GLY A 309 -0.73 4.46 10.78
N ARG A 310 0.16 3.87 9.99
CA ARG A 310 0.46 4.31 8.62
C ARG A 310 -0.76 4.21 7.71
N ARG A 311 -1.52 3.10 7.74
CA ARG A 311 -2.77 2.94 6.99
C ARG A 311 -3.83 3.95 7.42
N LEU A 312 -3.97 4.18 8.72
CA LEU A 312 -4.93 5.15 9.25
C LEU A 312 -4.57 6.59 8.86
N LEU A 313 -3.28 6.96 8.89
CA LEU A 313 -2.81 8.26 8.43
C LEU A 313 -3.11 8.47 6.94
N ARG A 314 -2.80 7.48 6.10
CA ARG A 314 -3.12 7.53 4.66
C ARG A 314 -4.62 7.73 4.43
N SER A 315 -5.45 6.91 5.08
CA SER A 315 -6.90 7.04 5.00
C SER A 315 -7.40 8.40 5.47
N SER A 316 -6.82 8.97 6.54
CA SER A 316 -7.19 10.29 7.07
C SER A 316 -6.84 11.43 6.10
N ILE A 317 -5.75 11.33 5.36
CA ILE A 317 -5.38 12.29 4.31
C ILE A 317 -6.34 12.20 3.11
N GLU A 318 -6.74 11.01 2.75
CA GLU A 318 -7.69 10.76 1.65
C GLU A 318 -9.15 11.09 2.03
N GLN A 319 -9.44 11.19 3.33
CA GLN A 319 -10.77 11.45 3.89
C GLN A 319 -10.70 12.53 4.99
N PRO A 320 -10.39 13.81 4.65
CA PRO A 320 -10.41 14.89 5.64
C PRO A 320 -11.80 15.09 6.21
N LEU A 321 -11.88 15.44 7.49
CA LEU A 321 -13.13 15.56 8.23
C LEU A 321 -13.88 16.86 7.91
N LEU A 322 -15.22 16.80 7.96
CA LEU A 322 -16.09 17.98 7.91
C LEU A 322 -16.62 18.40 9.30
N SER A 323 -16.56 17.49 10.27
CA SER A 323 -17.02 17.78 11.63
C SER A 323 -15.99 18.61 12.40
N VAL A 324 -16.28 19.88 12.66
CA VAL A 324 -15.44 20.78 13.47
C VAL A 324 -15.09 20.16 14.82
N ASN A 325 -16.05 19.48 15.44
CA ASN A 325 -15.83 18.82 16.74
C ASN A 325 -14.79 17.69 16.62
N ALA A 326 -14.92 16.83 15.62
CA ALA A 326 -13.96 15.72 15.40
C ALA A 326 -12.55 16.25 15.03
N ILE A 327 -12.46 17.32 14.24
CA ILE A 327 -11.21 17.99 13.89
C ILE A 327 -10.55 18.54 15.15
N ASN A 328 -11.30 19.32 15.95
CA ASN A 328 -10.76 19.94 17.16
C ASN A 328 -10.38 18.90 18.23
N ARG A 329 -11.05 17.74 18.30
CA ARG A 329 -10.61 16.63 19.14
C ARG A 329 -9.23 16.13 18.77
N ARG A 330 -8.93 15.98 17.44
CA ARG A 330 -7.59 15.60 16.96
C ARG A 330 -6.56 16.70 17.22
N LEU A 331 -6.89 17.96 16.91
CA LEU A 331 -6.00 19.11 17.16
C LEU A 331 -5.64 19.26 18.64
N ASN A 332 -6.60 19.04 19.56
CA ASN A 332 -6.33 19.05 20.99
C ASN A 332 -5.38 17.92 21.42
N ALA A 333 -5.54 16.73 20.87
CA ALA A 333 -4.64 15.60 21.13
C ALA A 333 -3.21 15.89 20.62
N VAL A 334 -3.08 16.40 19.40
CA VAL A 334 -1.78 16.82 18.85
C VAL A 334 -1.18 17.93 19.70
N THR A 335 -1.99 18.91 20.16
CA THR A 335 -1.54 20.00 21.03
C THR A 335 -0.99 19.50 22.36
N GLU A 336 -1.66 18.53 22.99
CA GLU A 336 -1.17 17.95 24.25
C GLU A 336 0.15 17.20 24.03
N LEU A 337 0.21 16.39 22.99
CA LEU A 337 1.43 15.66 22.65
C LEU A 337 2.59 16.63 22.34
N THR A 338 2.39 17.68 21.56
CA THR A 338 3.46 18.64 21.23
C THR A 338 3.97 19.41 22.44
N ARG A 339 3.18 19.56 23.51
CA ARG A 339 3.61 20.16 24.79
C ARG A 339 4.50 19.24 25.62
N ASN A 340 4.46 17.93 25.37
CA ASN A 340 5.24 16.94 26.09
C ASN A 340 6.11 16.12 25.11
N SER A 341 7.24 16.69 24.72
CA SER A 341 8.17 16.04 23.76
C SER A 341 8.80 14.76 24.33
N ILE A 342 8.89 14.62 25.66
CA ILE A 342 9.38 13.41 26.33
C ILE A 342 8.39 12.29 26.06
N LEU A 343 7.10 12.52 26.32
CA LEU A 343 6.05 11.54 26.09
C LEU A 343 6.04 11.06 24.62
N ILE A 344 6.18 11.97 23.64
CA ILE A 344 6.26 11.57 22.21
C ILE A 344 7.44 10.61 21.98
N SER A 345 8.60 10.93 22.56
CA SER A 345 9.80 10.11 22.37
C SER A 345 9.66 8.73 23.01
N GLU A 346 9.07 8.66 24.20
CA GLU A 346 8.80 7.39 24.92
C GLU A 346 7.74 6.55 24.18
N LEU A 347 6.65 7.18 23.71
CA LEU A 347 5.65 6.53 22.89
C LEU A 347 6.23 6.04 21.56
N ALA A 348 7.11 6.81 20.92
CA ALA A 348 7.77 6.38 19.69
C ALA A 348 8.63 5.12 19.90
N VAL A 349 9.32 5.00 21.05
CA VAL A 349 10.10 3.81 21.42
C VAL A 349 9.18 2.63 21.77
N ALA A 350 8.09 2.87 22.48
CA ALA A 350 7.14 1.83 22.86
C ALA A 350 6.39 1.27 21.63
N LEU A 351 6.04 2.12 20.68
CA LEU A 351 5.38 1.74 19.42
C LEU A 351 6.33 1.07 18.43
N ASP A 352 7.63 1.36 18.51
CA ASP A 352 8.63 0.73 17.66
C ASP A 352 8.77 -0.76 18.04
N GLY A 353 8.47 -1.64 17.09
CA GLY A 353 8.39 -3.09 17.31
C GLY A 353 7.00 -3.60 17.71
N VAL A 354 5.96 -2.77 17.68
CA VAL A 354 4.57 -3.22 17.64
C VAL A 354 4.27 -3.70 16.21
N TYR A 355 4.09 -5.00 16.06
CA TYR A 355 3.75 -5.61 14.77
C TYR A 355 2.29 -5.35 14.39
N ASP A 356 1.95 -5.66 13.15
CA ASP A 356 0.62 -5.45 12.59
C ASP A 356 -0.42 -6.42 13.19
N LEU A 357 -1.06 -6.01 14.28
CA LEU A 357 -2.07 -6.80 14.99
C LEU A 357 -3.25 -7.20 14.09
N GLU A 358 -3.68 -6.31 13.18
CA GLU A 358 -4.80 -6.59 12.27
C GLU A 358 -4.46 -7.75 11.35
N ARG A 359 -3.29 -7.68 10.68
CA ARG A 359 -2.85 -8.71 9.74
C ARG A 359 -2.39 -10.00 10.42
N LEU A 360 -1.79 -9.90 11.62
CA LEU A 360 -1.45 -11.07 12.42
C LEU A 360 -2.71 -11.85 12.82
N MET A 361 -3.71 -11.16 13.37
CA MET A 361 -4.96 -11.82 13.79
C MET A 361 -5.72 -12.42 12.62
N THR A 362 -5.70 -11.80 11.46
CA THR A 362 -6.29 -12.38 10.25
C THR A 362 -5.71 -13.76 9.95
N ARG A 363 -4.37 -13.93 10.02
CA ARG A 363 -3.71 -15.22 9.78
C ARG A 363 -3.97 -16.22 10.89
N VAL A 364 -4.03 -15.76 12.14
CA VAL A 364 -4.35 -16.61 13.29
C VAL A 364 -5.77 -17.19 13.19
N VAL A 365 -6.75 -16.39 12.79
CA VAL A 365 -8.16 -16.83 12.64
C VAL A 365 -8.34 -17.71 11.41
N TYR A 366 -7.63 -17.41 10.30
CA TYR A 366 -7.69 -18.22 9.07
C TYR A 366 -7.26 -19.68 9.30
N GLY A 367 -6.41 -19.93 10.28
CA GLY A 367 -5.84 -21.25 10.63
C GLY A 367 -4.42 -21.45 10.10
N ASN A 368 -3.66 -22.28 10.80
CA ASN A 368 -2.26 -22.61 10.49
C ASN A 368 -1.32 -21.39 10.31
N PRO A 369 -1.32 -20.40 11.22
CA PRO A 369 -0.38 -19.30 11.15
C PRO A 369 1.05 -19.83 11.30
N PRO A 370 2.03 -19.26 10.60
CA PRO A 370 3.43 -19.54 10.87
C PRO A 370 3.75 -19.26 12.35
N VAL A 371 4.59 -20.08 12.98
CA VAL A 371 4.99 -19.91 14.39
C VAL A 371 5.51 -18.50 14.68
N LYS A 372 6.27 -17.93 13.74
CA LYS A 372 6.76 -16.54 13.82
C LYS A 372 5.65 -15.51 14.01
N ASP A 373 4.44 -15.74 13.47
CA ASP A 373 3.31 -14.82 13.63
C ASP A 373 2.75 -14.85 15.05
N MET A 374 2.69 -16.04 15.67
CA MET A 374 2.30 -16.18 17.07
C MET A 374 3.34 -15.54 18.00
N ILE A 375 4.64 -15.72 17.70
CA ILE A 375 5.72 -15.06 18.45
C ILE A 375 5.62 -13.53 18.30
N ALA A 376 5.41 -13.00 17.10
CA ALA A 376 5.23 -11.58 16.84
C ALA A 376 4.01 -11.01 17.58
N LEU A 377 2.91 -11.76 17.62
CA LEU A 377 1.72 -11.40 18.38
C LEU A 377 2.01 -11.34 19.89
N GLY A 378 2.67 -12.36 20.44
CA GLY A 378 3.09 -12.39 21.83
C GLY A 378 4.04 -11.24 22.20
N ALA A 379 5.01 -10.94 21.34
CA ALA A 379 5.93 -9.81 21.53
C ALA A 379 5.20 -8.46 21.50
N THR A 380 4.20 -8.32 20.63
CA THR A 380 3.39 -7.10 20.53
C THR A 380 2.50 -6.92 21.75
N THR A 381 1.77 -7.96 22.16
CA THR A 381 0.87 -7.88 23.34
C THR A 381 1.63 -7.60 24.62
N ALA A 382 2.86 -8.09 24.75
CA ALA A 382 3.73 -7.80 25.90
C ALA A 382 4.15 -6.31 26.01
N ARG A 383 4.03 -5.51 24.94
CA ARG A 383 4.35 -4.06 24.93
C ARG A 383 3.15 -3.18 25.29
N LEU A 384 1.93 -3.67 25.13
CA LEU A 384 0.71 -2.89 25.33
C LEU A 384 0.56 -2.30 26.75
N PRO A 385 0.91 -3.00 27.85
CA PRO A 385 0.85 -2.43 29.19
C PRO A 385 1.69 -1.16 29.34
N ALA A 386 2.91 -1.15 28.78
CA ALA A 386 3.79 0.03 28.84
C ALA A 386 3.22 1.21 28.03
N ILE A 387 2.62 0.96 26.87
CA ILE A 387 1.96 2.00 26.07
C ILE A 387 0.79 2.59 26.85
N LYS A 388 0.00 1.76 27.51
CA LYS A 388 -1.15 2.20 28.33
C LYS A 388 -0.70 3.01 29.53
N GLU A 389 0.35 2.61 30.20
CA GLU A 389 0.93 3.32 31.35
C GLU A 389 1.41 4.73 30.97
N LEU A 390 2.10 4.88 29.84
CA LEU A 390 2.53 6.19 29.31
C LEU A 390 1.36 7.14 29.05
N LEU A 391 0.18 6.63 28.76
CA LEU A 391 -1.03 7.43 28.56
C LEU A 391 -1.80 7.73 29.87
N GLY A 392 -1.38 7.20 31.01
CA GLY A 392 -2.09 7.35 32.30
C GLY A 392 -2.28 8.78 32.77
N GLU A 393 -1.40 9.71 32.38
CA GLU A 393 -1.43 11.12 32.82
C GLU A 393 -2.06 12.09 31.80
N VAL A 394 -2.47 11.62 30.62
CA VAL A 394 -3.04 12.47 29.58
C VAL A 394 -4.39 13.07 29.99
N GLN A 395 -4.63 14.32 29.59
CA GLN A 395 -5.85 15.06 29.92
C GLN A 395 -6.85 15.16 28.76
N CYS A 396 -6.36 15.12 27.52
CA CYS A 396 -7.20 15.20 26.33
C CYS A 396 -8.20 14.04 26.25
N ALA A 397 -9.46 14.38 25.99
CA ALA A 397 -10.53 13.38 25.91
C ALA A 397 -10.28 12.28 24.86
N LEU A 398 -9.68 12.62 23.70
CA LEU A 398 -9.37 11.64 22.67
C LEU A 398 -8.24 10.69 23.10
N LEU A 399 -7.20 11.21 23.75
CA LEU A 399 -6.10 10.35 24.23
C LEU A 399 -6.54 9.43 25.38
N ARG A 400 -7.43 9.93 26.26
CA ARG A 400 -8.06 9.09 27.30
C ARG A 400 -8.94 7.98 26.72
N GLU A 401 -9.72 8.31 25.68
CA GLU A 401 -10.54 7.31 24.99
C GLU A 401 -9.63 6.24 24.33
N ILE A 402 -8.53 6.64 23.72
CA ILE A 402 -7.52 5.73 23.17
C ILE A 402 -6.94 4.86 24.29
N GLU A 403 -6.53 5.45 25.42
CA GLU A 403 -6.02 4.72 26.59
C GLU A 403 -7.01 3.67 27.08
N GLN A 404 -8.30 4.03 27.21
CA GLN A 404 -9.35 3.12 27.66
C GLN A 404 -9.59 1.96 26.68
N ASN A 405 -9.44 2.22 25.37
CA ASN A 405 -9.62 1.23 24.32
C ASN A 405 -8.40 0.33 24.10
N ILE A 406 -7.25 0.65 24.66
CA ILE A 406 -6.08 -0.24 24.69
C ILE A 406 -6.29 -1.28 25.80
N ASP A 407 -6.63 -2.50 25.41
CA ASP A 407 -6.59 -3.66 26.30
C ASP A 407 -5.13 -4.12 26.43
N PRO A 408 -4.60 -4.28 27.65
CA PRO A 408 -3.21 -4.73 27.84
C PRO A 408 -2.96 -6.15 27.33
N LEU A 409 -4.00 -6.99 27.15
CA LEU A 409 -3.93 -8.36 26.63
C LEU A 409 -2.88 -9.24 27.35
N GLU A 410 -2.71 -9.03 28.67
CA GLU A 410 -1.72 -9.76 29.48
C GLU A 410 -1.99 -11.26 29.53
N ASP A 411 -3.25 -11.66 29.48
CA ASP A 411 -3.70 -13.05 29.40
C ASP A 411 -3.20 -13.71 28.10
N VAL A 412 -3.35 -13.03 26.97
CA VAL A 412 -2.86 -13.48 25.65
C VAL A 412 -1.32 -13.54 25.64
N ALA A 413 -0.67 -12.47 26.12
CA ALA A 413 0.79 -12.42 26.22
C ALA A 413 1.35 -13.57 27.08
N ARG A 414 0.70 -13.82 28.24
CA ARG A 414 1.08 -14.90 29.14
C ARG A 414 0.86 -16.27 28.53
N LEU A 415 -0.28 -16.49 27.86
CA LEU A 415 -0.58 -17.75 27.19
C LEU A 415 0.49 -18.06 26.12
N ILE A 416 0.74 -17.13 25.22
CA ILE A 416 1.73 -17.32 24.15
C ILE A 416 3.13 -17.52 24.74
N GLY A 417 3.54 -16.67 25.69
CA GLY A 417 4.85 -16.74 26.31
C GLY A 417 5.10 -17.99 27.15
N SER A 418 4.05 -18.59 27.74
CA SER A 418 4.17 -19.86 28.48
C SER A 418 4.17 -21.08 27.55
N ALA A 419 3.43 -21.02 26.43
CA ALA A 419 3.24 -22.15 25.54
C ALA A 419 4.30 -22.23 24.43
N ILE A 420 4.73 -21.10 23.87
CA ILE A 420 5.60 -21.05 22.69
C ILE A 420 7.03 -20.66 23.09
N ASP A 421 7.98 -21.44 22.62
CA ASP A 421 9.40 -21.15 22.76
C ASP A 421 9.91 -20.41 21.50
N PRO A 422 10.24 -19.10 21.60
CA PRO A 422 10.70 -18.32 20.44
C PRO A 422 12.09 -18.74 19.93
N ASP A 423 12.89 -19.40 20.80
CA ASP A 423 14.26 -19.81 20.53
C ASP A 423 14.38 -21.29 20.11
N SER A 424 13.24 -21.95 19.85
CA SER A 424 13.23 -23.35 19.48
C SER A 424 13.82 -23.58 18.09
N ASP A 425 14.93 -24.30 18.01
CA ASP A 425 15.55 -24.77 16.75
C ASP A 425 14.76 -25.91 16.08
N ILE A 426 13.86 -26.56 16.82
CA ILE A 426 13.07 -27.71 16.35
C ILE A 426 11.74 -27.18 15.80
N PRO A 427 11.44 -27.42 14.51
CA PRO A 427 10.16 -26.97 13.94
C PRO A 427 8.97 -27.75 14.51
N LEU A 428 7.78 -27.16 14.44
CA LEU A 428 6.53 -27.78 14.92
C LEU A 428 6.29 -29.17 14.31
N LYS A 429 6.62 -29.34 13.03
CA LYS A 429 6.50 -30.61 12.30
C LYS A 429 7.41 -31.73 12.85
N GLU A 430 8.34 -31.40 13.69
CA GLU A 430 9.26 -32.32 14.37
C GLU A 430 9.00 -32.38 15.88
N GLY A 431 7.84 -31.87 16.33
CA GLY A 431 7.45 -31.86 17.73
C GLY A 431 8.11 -30.75 18.57
N GLY A 432 8.67 -29.71 17.92
CA GLY A 432 9.27 -28.55 18.59
C GLY A 432 8.27 -27.44 18.89
N VAL A 433 8.78 -26.22 19.14
CA VAL A 433 8.04 -24.97 19.33
C VAL A 433 7.32 -24.84 20.69
N ILE A 434 6.65 -25.87 21.19
CA ILE A 434 6.03 -25.81 22.52
C ILE A 434 7.13 -25.82 23.59
N ARG A 435 7.04 -24.89 24.53
CA ARG A 435 8.00 -24.71 25.62
C ARG A 435 8.06 -25.93 26.52
N GLU A 436 9.25 -26.30 26.97
CA GLU A 436 9.45 -27.34 27.96
C GLU A 436 8.80 -26.93 29.29
N GLY A 437 8.10 -27.86 29.94
CA GLY A 437 7.33 -27.62 31.15
C GLY A 437 5.89 -27.16 30.92
N TYR A 438 5.46 -26.95 29.68
CA TYR A 438 4.08 -26.57 29.35
C TYR A 438 3.12 -27.77 29.41
N ASP A 439 3.55 -28.94 28.88
CA ASP A 439 2.74 -30.18 28.91
C ASP A 439 3.63 -31.38 29.24
N LYS A 440 3.26 -32.11 30.30
CA LYS A 440 4.04 -33.26 30.80
C LYS A 440 4.13 -34.42 29.81
N GLN A 441 3.05 -34.70 29.07
CA GLN A 441 3.03 -35.80 28.10
C GLN A 441 4.00 -35.53 26.94
N LEU A 442 4.01 -34.28 26.47
CA LEU A 442 4.95 -33.85 25.43
C LEU A 442 6.39 -33.94 25.91
N ASP A 443 6.67 -33.51 27.15
CA ASP A 443 8.02 -33.55 27.70
C ASP A 443 8.49 -35.00 27.90
N GLU A 444 7.64 -35.89 28.41
CA GLU A 444 7.94 -37.34 28.53
C GLU A 444 8.25 -37.96 27.16
N ALA A 445 7.43 -37.67 26.12
CA ALA A 445 7.65 -38.15 24.75
C ALA A 445 8.98 -37.63 24.16
N ARG A 446 9.31 -36.35 24.39
CA ARG A 446 10.58 -35.75 23.96
C ARG A 446 11.79 -36.36 24.70
N HIS A 447 11.67 -36.61 25.99
CA HIS A 447 12.73 -37.25 26.80
C HIS A 447 13.02 -38.66 26.30
N LEU A 448 11.98 -39.48 26.07
CA LEU A 448 12.12 -40.81 25.51
C LEU A 448 12.82 -40.79 24.12
N SER A 449 12.52 -39.78 23.30
CA SER A 449 13.14 -39.61 21.97
C SER A 449 14.60 -39.11 22.02
N LYS A 450 14.97 -38.28 23.03
CA LYS A 450 16.34 -37.73 23.20
C LYS A 450 17.29 -38.71 23.87
N ASP A 451 16.83 -39.53 24.84
CA ASP A 451 17.62 -40.42 25.69
C ASP A 451 18.07 -41.69 24.95
N ILE A 452 17.59 -41.90 23.71
CA ILE A 452 17.94 -43.05 22.90
C ILE A 452 19.45 -43.25 22.75
N ARG A 453 20.24 -42.16 22.66
CA ARG A 453 21.71 -42.28 22.58
C ARG A 453 22.33 -42.84 23.82
N GLY A 454 21.81 -42.48 24.99
CA GLY A 454 22.24 -43.04 26.28
C GLY A 454 21.92 -44.53 26.35
N ILE A 455 20.64 -44.88 26.06
CA ILE A 455 20.17 -46.27 26.07
C ILE A 455 20.95 -47.15 25.08
N LEU A 456 21.18 -46.63 23.84
CA LEU A 456 21.95 -47.34 22.83
C LEU A 456 23.41 -47.51 23.22
N ALA A 457 24.02 -46.53 23.89
CA ALA A 457 25.40 -46.64 24.40
C ALA A 457 25.47 -47.68 25.54
N GLU A 458 24.49 -47.75 26.44
CA GLU A 458 24.40 -48.79 27.46
C GLU A 458 24.22 -50.19 26.85
N ILE A 459 23.35 -50.31 25.85
CA ILE A 459 23.17 -51.58 25.10
C ILE A 459 24.49 -51.94 24.40
N GLU A 460 25.17 -51.00 23.74
CA GLU A 460 26.41 -51.23 23.05
C GLU A 460 27.49 -51.73 24.00
N GLU A 461 27.64 -51.13 25.18
CA GLU A 461 28.61 -51.53 26.17
C GLU A 461 28.29 -52.92 26.76
N ARG A 462 27.03 -53.15 27.11
CA ARG A 462 26.54 -54.47 27.59
C ARG A 462 26.74 -55.58 26.53
N GLU A 463 26.42 -55.32 25.26
CA GLU A 463 26.63 -56.29 24.22
C GLU A 463 28.11 -56.55 23.89
N LYS A 464 29.00 -55.53 24.04
CA LYS A 464 30.46 -55.72 23.97
C LYS A 464 30.97 -56.63 25.06
N ASP A 465 30.50 -56.49 26.29
CA ASP A 465 30.90 -57.29 27.44
C ASP A 465 30.36 -58.74 27.30
N ALA A 466 29.11 -58.91 26.92
CA ALA A 466 28.46 -60.19 26.71
C ALA A 466 29.06 -61.02 25.59
N THR A 467 29.41 -60.37 24.48
CA THR A 467 29.97 -61.04 23.28
C THR A 467 31.48 -61.13 23.27
N GLY A 468 32.20 -60.28 24.04
CA GLY A 468 33.65 -60.10 23.96
C GLY A 468 34.15 -59.36 22.69
N ILE A 469 33.23 -58.86 21.86
CA ILE A 469 33.56 -58.19 20.59
C ILE A 469 33.73 -56.68 20.85
N ARG A 470 34.98 -56.24 21.14
CA ARG A 470 35.29 -54.83 21.44
C ARG A 470 35.04 -53.82 20.27
N THR A 471 34.95 -54.32 19.06
CA THR A 471 34.73 -53.54 17.86
C THR A 471 33.23 -53.35 17.46
N LEU A 472 32.35 -54.00 18.23
CA LEU A 472 30.90 -53.89 18.04
C LEU A 472 30.48 -52.43 18.21
N ARG A 473 29.62 -51.94 17.30
CA ARG A 473 29.05 -50.57 17.32
C ARG A 473 27.57 -50.65 16.97
N ILE A 474 26.77 -49.83 17.59
CA ILE A 474 25.39 -49.59 17.18
C ILE A 474 25.33 -48.40 16.26
N GLY A 475 24.76 -48.54 15.07
CA GLY A 475 24.55 -47.50 14.07
C GLY A 475 23.10 -47.38 13.64
N TYR A 476 22.81 -46.33 12.89
CA TYR A 476 21.46 -46.09 12.32
C TYR A 476 21.55 -45.99 10.80
N ASN A 477 20.58 -46.57 10.13
CA ASN A 477 20.41 -46.44 8.68
C ASN A 477 18.93 -46.22 8.34
N ARG A 478 18.63 -45.22 7.48
CA ARG A 478 17.26 -44.90 7.08
C ARG A 478 16.41 -46.06 6.52
N VAL A 479 17.05 -47.07 5.95
CA VAL A 479 16.36 -48.22 5.34
C VAL A 479 16.12 -49.34 6.32
N PHE A 480 17.07 -49.56 7.27
CA PHE A 480 17.09 -50.73 8.15
C PHE A 480 16.91 -50.40 9.64
N GLY A 481 16.84 -49.09 9.97
CA GLY A 481 16.74 -48.64 11.36
C GLY A 481 18.06 -48.73 12.12
N TYR A 482 17.97 -48.99 13.44
CA TYR A 482 19.14 -49.25 14.28
C TYR A 482 19.66 -50.64 14.06
N TYR A 483 21.00 -50.79 14.01
CA TYR A 483 21.66 -52.04 13.80
C TYR A 483 22.96 -52.15 14.59
N ILE A 484 23.36 -53.40 14.94
CA ILE A 484 24.65 -53.71 15.49
C ILE A 484 25.59 -54.06 14.32
N GLU A 485 26.70 -53.35 14.22
CA GLU A 485 27.75 -53.60 13.22
C GLU A 485 28.90 -54.40 13.86
N VAL A 486 29.16 -55.57 13.30
CA VAL A 486 30.24 -56.47 13.72
C VAL A 486 31.19 -56.65 12.54
N SER A 487 32.52 -56.47 12.76
CA SER A 487 33.52 -56.72 11.73
C SER A 487 33.59 -58.22 11.37
N ASN A 488 33.87 -58.53 10.08
CA ASN A 488 33.95 -59.89 9.59
C ASN A 488 34.92 -60.81 10.34
N SER A 489 35.91 -60.23 11.06
CA SER A 489 36.84 -60.97 11.90
C SER A 489 36.23 -61.62 13.11
N PHE A 490 35.05 -61.19 13.53
CA PHE A 490 34.35 -61.68 14.76
C PHE A 490 33.01 -62.32 14.44
N LYS A 491 32.68 -62.61 13.20
CA LYS A 491 31.40 -63.13 12.78
C LYS A 491 31.02 -64.46 13.47
N ASP A 492 32.03 -65.29 13.79
CA ASP A 492 31.80 -66.61 14.43
C ASP A 492 31.57 -66.51 15.95
N GLN A 493 31.69 -65.28 16.50
CA GLN A 493 31.41 -64.97 17.93
C GLN A 493 30.06 -64.37 18.13
N VAL A 494 29.33 -64.12 17.03
CA VAL A 494 28.02 -63.49 17.07
C VAL A 494 27.00 -64.45 17.71
N PRO A 495 26.22 -64.05 18.72
CA PRO A 495 25.20 -64.85 19.35
C PRO A 495 24.11 -65.31 18.38
N ALA A 496 23.53 -66.46 18.62
CA ALA A 496 22.49 -67.05 17.73
C ALA A 496 21.18 -66.21 17.67
N HIS A 497 20.94 -65.38 18.67
CA HIS A 497 19.75 -64.50 18.71
C HIS A 497 19.91 -63.23 17.86
N TYR A 498 21.09 -62.92 17.31
CA TYR A 498 21.29 -61.81 16.41
C TYR A 498 20.73 -62.18 15.02
N ILE A 499 19.81 -61.34 14.52
CA ILE A 499 19.20 -61.51 13.21
C ILE A 499 20.02 -60.69 12.21
N ARG A 500 20.65 -61.37 11.23
CA ARG A 500 21.42 -60.69 10.19
C ARG A 500 20.53 -59.98 9.20
N LYS A 501 20.78 -58.66 9.00
CA LYS A 501 20.06 -57.77 8.07
C LYS A 501 20.83 -57.45 6.80
N GLN A 502 22.15 -57.21 6.90
CA GLN A 502 22.97 -56.82 5.77
C GLN A 502 24.40 -57.30 5.92
N THR A 503 25.00 -57.77 4.81
CA THR A 503 26.43 -58.11 4.71
C THR A 503 27.13 -57.00 3.94
N LEU A 504 28.19 -56.43 4.52
CA LEU A 504 29.09 -55.47 3.90
C LEU A 504 30.43 -56.10 3.60
N THR A 505 31.29 -55.41 2.86
CA THR A 505 32.62 -55.88 2.48
C THR A 505 33.49 -56.23 3.71
N ASN A 506 33.42 -55.42 4.78
CA ASN A 506 34.28 -55.52 5.96
C ASN A 506 33.51 -55.78 7.27
N ALA A 507 32.15 -55.85 7.24
CA ALA A 507 31.32 -55.99 8.43
C ALA A 507 29.99 -56.65 8.08
N GLU A 508 29.32 -57.21 9.07
CA GLU A 508 27.91 -57.60 8.98
C GLU A 508 27.05 -56.81 9.95
N ARG A 509 25.80 -56.54 9.54
CA ARG A 509 24.85 -55.77 10.34
C ARG A 509 23.74 -56.69 10.84
N TYR A 510 23.50 -56.57 12.12
CA TYR A 510 22.54 -57.41 12.84
C TYR A 510 21.53 -56.55 13.56
N ILE A 511 20.39 -57.13 13.90
CA ILE A 511 19.37 -56.57 14.76
C ILE A 511 19.04 -57.54 15.86
N THR A 512 18.76 -57.11 17.06
CA THR A 512 18.19 -57.88 18.18
C THR A 512 16.74 -57.47 18.40
N GLU A 513 15.95 -58.35 19.04
CA GLU A 513 14.56 -58.05 19.39
C GLU A 513 14.49 -56.79 20.27
N GLU A 514 15.41 -56.62 21.23
CA GLU A 514 15.49 -55.46 22.10
C GLU A 514 15.73 -54.16 21.32
N ILE A 515 16.61 -54.12 20.35
CA ILE A 515 16.84 -52.94 19.53
C ILE A 515 15.62 -52.61 18.67
N LYS A 516 14.92 -53.66 18.19
CA LYS A 516 13.70 -53.47 17.41
C LYS A 516 12.55 -52.92 18.27
N GLU A 517 12.34 -53.46 19.47
CA GLU A 517 11.37 -52.93 20.41
C GLU A 517 11.69 -51.47 20.86
N LEU A 518 12.98 -51.18 21.06
CA LEU A 518 13.43 -49.83 21.36
C LEU A 518 13.14 -48.85 20.20
N GLU A 519 13.43 -49.29 18.97
CA GLU A 519 13.16 -48.51 17.76
C GLU A 519 11.65 -48.22 17.60
N GLU A 520 10.79 -49.24 17.78
CA GLU A 520 9.33 -49.04 17.75
C GLU A 520 8.85 -48.09 18.82
N ARG A 521 9.37 -48.18 20.07
CA ARG A 521 9.05 -47.26 21.16
C ARG A 521 9.48 -45.82 20.87
N VAL A 522 10.65 -45.63 20.29
CA VAL A 522 11.16 -44.30 19.95
C VAL A 522 10.39 -43.65 18.80
N LEU A 523 10.12 -44.40 17.74
CA LEU A 523 9.32 -43.92 16.61
C LEU A 523 7.92 -43.53 17.08
N HIS A 524 7.32 -44.34 17.99
CA HIS A 524 6.03 -44.01 18.58
C HIS A 524 6.09 -42.73 19.43
N ALA A 525 7.12 -42.60 20.29
CA ALA A 525 7.29 -41.40 21.10
C ALA A 525 7.57 -40.14 20.27
N GLN A 526 8.32 -40.26 19.15
CA GLN A 526 8.51 -39.16 18.20
C GLN A 526 7.19 -38.73 17.54
N GLN A 527 6.40 -39.71 17.09
CA GLN A 527 5.11 -39.39 16.47
C GLN A 527 4.15 -38.78 17.48
N GLU A 528 4.11 -39.31 18.71
CA GLU A 528 3.33 -38.79 19.82
C GLU A 528 3.74 -37.34 20.19
N ALA A 529 5.04 -37.05 20.20
CA ALA A 529 5.54 -35.70 20.42
C ALA A 529 5.12 -34.72 19.31
N ILE A 530 5.15 -35.16 18.04
CA ILE A 530 4.70 -34.36 16.89
C ILE A 530 3.20 -34.06 16.99
N ASP A 531 2.40 -35.11 17.21
CA ASP A 531 0.94 -34.98 17.24
C ASP A 531 0.49 -34.14 18.43
N ARG A 532 1.11 -34.34 19.60
CA ARG A 532 0.81 -33.56 20.82
C ARG A 532 1.23 -32.12 20.70
N ALA A 533 2.41 -31.82 20.13
CA ALA A 533 2.85 -30.46 19.89
C ALA A 533 1.91 -29.72 18.93
N ALA A 534 1.46 -30.40 17.87
CA ALA A 534 0.50 -29.83 16.91
C ALA A 534 -0.87 -29.56 17.56
N GLU A 535 -1.36 -30.48 18.42
CA GLU A 535 -2.60 -30.33 19.18
C GLU A 535 -2.53 -29.13 20.13
N LEU A 536 -1.46 -29.01 20.92
CA LEU A 536 -1.24 -27.92 21.85
C LEU A 536 -1.12 -26.57 21.13
N TYR A 537 -0.39 -26.54 20.02
CA TYR A 537 -0.28 -25.33 19.21
C TYR A 537 -1.64 -24.87 18.69
N GLU A 538 -2.48 -25.81 18.21
CA GLU A 538 -3.83 -25.52 17.73
C GLU A 538 -4.75 -25.05 18.88
N GLN A 539 -4.63 -25.60 20.08
CA GLN A 539 -5.37 -25.12 21.25
C GLN A 539 -5.00 -23.68 21.62
N VAL A 540 -3.70 -23.36 21.61
CA VAL A 540 -3.22 -21.99 21.85
C VAL A 540 -3.74 -21.06 20.75
N ARG A 541 -3.63 -21.44 19.50
CA ARG A 541 -4.14 -20.68 18.36
C ARG A 541 -5.64 -20.39 18.47
N ALA A 542 -6.44 -21.43 18.76
CA ALA A 542 -7.89 -21.29 18.89
C ALA A 542 -8.29 -20.38 20.05
N THR A 543 -7.57 -20.46 21.16
CA THR A 543 -7.80 -19.58 22.32
C THR A 543 -7.49 -18.13 21.98
N VAL A 544 -6.37 -17.87 21.30
CA VAL A 544 -6.00 -16.52 20.83
C VAL A 544 -6.98 -16.01 19.79
N ALA A 545 -7.44 -16.86 18.86
CA ALA A 545 -8.41 -16.49 17.85
C ALA A 545 -9.76 -16.04 18.43
N ALA A 546 -10.17 -16.59 19.57
CA ALA A 546 -11.39 -16.19 20.27
C ALA A 546 -11.33 -14.75 20.81
N GLU A 547 -10.12 -14.20 21.02
CA GLU A 547 -9.89 -12.84 21.50
C GLU A 547 -9.86 -11.77 20.38
N LEU A 548 -10.24 -12.15 19.16
CA LEU A 548 -10.23 -11.27 17.98
C LEU A 548 -10.89 -9.90 18.23
N PRO A 549 -12.08 -9.78 18.85
CA PRO A 549 -12.71 -8.47 19.03
C PRO A 549 -11.88 -7.53 19.91
N ARG A 550 -11.30 -8.04 21.01
CA ARG A 550 -10.43 -7.27 21.93
C ARG A 550 -9.17 -6.79 21.23
N ILE A 551 -8.56 -7.68 20.44
CA ILE A 551 -7.32 -7.38 19.71
C ILE A 551 -7.60 -6.37 18.60
N GLN A 552 -8.73 -6.46 17.88
CA GLN A 552 -9.09 -5.48 16.85
C GLN A 552 -9.37 -4.09 17.45
N GLN A 553 -10.05 -4.02 18.59
CA GLN A 553 -10.28 -2.76 19.30
C GLN A 553 -8.95 -2.11 19.72
N THR A 554 -8.05 -2.90 20.30
CA THR A 554 -6.72 -2.45 20.69
C THR A 554 -5.89 -2.00 19.49
N ALA A 555 -5.92 -2.74 18.38
CA ALA A 555 -5.23 -2.39 17.14
C ALA A 555 -5.68 -1.03 16.60
N ALA A 556 -6.99 -0.77 16.59
CA ALA A 556 -7.55 0.52 16.17
C ALA A 556 -7.11 1.67 17.09
N ALA A 557 -7.08 1.43 18.42
CA ALA A 557 -6.61 2.41 19.40
C ALA A 557 -5.10 2.72 19.21
N VAL A 558 -4.27 1.70 19.05
CA VAL A 558 -2.82 1.85 18.78
C VAL A 558 -2.58 2.57 17.46
N ALA A 559 -3.33 2.25 16.40
CA ALA A 559 -3.25 2.95 15.12
C ALA A 559 -3.59 4.45 15.26
N GLY A 560 -4.63 4.76 16.02
CA GLY A 560 -5.03 6.15 16.34
C GLY A 560 -3.94 6.90 17.10
N LEU A 561 -3.35 6.28 18.10
CA LEU A 561 -2.24 6.85 18.89
C LEU A 561 -1.02 7.13 17.99
N ASP A 562 -0.60 6.15 17.21
CA ASP A 562 0.58 6.26 16.33
C ASP A 562 0.41 7.36 15.27
N MET A 563 -0.79 7.47 14.68
CA MET A 563 -1.13 8.57 13.78
C MET A 563 -0.99 9.94 14.47
N LEU A 564 -1.55 10.11 15.68
CA LEU A 564 -1.47 11.36 16.42
C LEU A 564 -0.03 11.70 16.84
N CYS A 565 0.75 10.70 17.26
CA CYS A 565 2.18 10.86 17.53
C CYS A 565 2.97 11.28 16.28
N SER A 566 2.63 10.71 15.12
CA SER A 566 3.22 11.10 13.83
C SER A 566 2.95 12.56 13.52
N LEU A 567 1.69 13.01 13.60
CA LEU A 567 1.31 14.41 13.37
C LEU A 567 1.99 15.37 14.35
N ALA A 568 2.08 15.00 15.64
CA ALA A 568 2.76 15.80 16.66
C ALA A 568 4.27 15.88 16.41
N THR A 569 4.90 14.77 16.01
CA THR A 569 6.33 14.72 15.66
C THR A 569 6.64 15.65 14.47
N VAL A 570 5.80 15.60 13.43
CA VAL A 570 5.96 16.46 12.25
C VAL A 570 5.77 17.93 12.62
N ALA A 571 4.78 18.24 13.47
CA ALA A 571 4.52 19.60 13.93
C ALA A 571 5.72 20.19 14.67
N LEU A 572 6.34 19.42 15.56
CA LEU A 572 7.53 19.86 16.30
C LEU A 572 8.74 20.04 15.37
N ASN A 573 9.02 19.05 14.53
CA ASN A 573 10.22 19.06 13.68
C ASN A 573 10.20 20.19 12.64
N ASN A 574 9.00 20.59 12.17
CA ASN A 574 8.85 21.53 11.06
C ASN A 574 8.28 22.88 11.51
N ASN A 575 8.15 23.13 12.81
CA ASN A 575 7.58 24.37 13.37
C ASN A 575 6.21 24.70 12.75
N TYR A 576 5.27 23.75 12.79
CA TYR A 576 3.89 23.93 12.35
C TYR A 576 3.04 24.51 13.47
N CYS A 577 2.07 25.37 13.15
CA CYS A 577 1.14 25.94 14.10
C CYS A 577 -0.18 25.16 14.19
N CYS A 578 -0.85 25.24 15.35
CA CYS A 578 -2.21 24.73 15.52
C CYS A 578 -3.19 25.65 14.79
N PRO A 579 -3.93 25.18 13.76
CA PRO A 579 -4.93 26.00 13.10
C PRO A 579 -6.18 26.12 13.97
N THR A 580 -6.88 27.24 13.86
CA THR A 580 -8.26 27.41 14.36
C THR A 580 -9.22 26.95 13.28
N VAL A 581 -10.00 25.90 13.54
CA VAL A 581 -11.00 25.39 12.60
C VAL A 581 -12.39 25.66 13.13
N ASP A 582 -13.22 26.35 12.33
CA ASP A 582 -14.58 26.76 12.71
C ASP A 582 -15.57 26.68 11.53
N LEU A 583 -16.82 27.14 11.77
CA LEU A 583 -17.89 27.14 10.75
C LEU A 583 -17.95 28.46 9.94
N SER A 584 -16.94 29.32 10.07
CA SER A 584 -16.87 30.56 9.28
C SER A 584 -16.66 30.28 7.79
N ASP A 585 -16.79 31.31 6.96
CA ASP A 585 -16.48 31.30 5.54
C ASP A 585 -15.03 31.77 5.24
N GLU A 586 -14.19 31.94 6.28
CA GLU A 586 -12.89 32.52 6.17
C GLU A 586 -11.78 31.48 6.02
N ILE A 587 -10.83 31.75 5.14
CA ILE A 587 -9.52 31.07 5.08
C ILE A 587 -8.48 32.17 5.23
N GLU A 588 -7.83 32.24 6.40
CA GLU A 588 -6.78 33.21 6.71
C GLU A 588 -5.53 32.44 7.14
N ILE A 589 -4.46 32.60 6.38
CA ILE A 589 -3.17 31.95 6.60
C ILE A 589 -2.10 33.02 6.59
N SER A 590 -1.33 33.13 7.67
CA SER A 590 -0.19 34.04 7.78
C SER A 590 1.10 33.23 7.64
N GLU A 591 1.99 33.73 6.78
CA GLU A 591 3.30 33.13 6.51
C GLU A 591 3.19 31.63 6.16
N GLY A 592 2.22 31.28 5.31
CA GLY A 592 2.03 29.90 4.86
C GLY A 592 3.22 29.39 4.05
N ARG A 593 3.58 28.11 4.25
CA ARG A 593 4.65 27.41 3.53
C ARG A 593 4.10 26.16 2.86
N HIS A 594 4.74 25.71 1.77
CA HIS A 594 4.32 24.49 1.09
C HIS A 594 4.92 23.27 1.80
N PRO A 595 4.12 22.38 2.44
CA PRO A 595 4.62 21.33 3.31
C PRO A 595 5.61 20.36 2.62
N VAL A 596 5.42 20.11 1.34
CA VAL A 596 6.29 19.19 0.59
C VAL A 596 7.52 19.91 0.04
N VAL A 597 7.33 21.08 -0.59
CA VAL A 597 8.43 21.79 -1.25
C VAL A 597 9.47 22.25 -0.22
N GLU A 598 9.04 22.70 0.96
CA GLU A 598 9.98 23.11 2.01
C GLU A 598 10.92 21.98 2.47
N GLN A 599 10.46 20.72 2.41
CA GLN A 599 11.25 19.54 2.78
C GLN A 599 12.19 19.06 1.65
N LEU A 600 11.95 19.52 0.42
CA LEU A 600 12.77 19.17 -0.76
C LEU A 600 13.82 20.23 -1.09
N LEU A 601 13.76 21.40 -0.42
CA LEU A 601 14.76 22.46 -0.60
C LEU A 601 16.01 22.15 0.23
N ASP A 602 17.11 21.80 -0.45
CA ASP A 602 18.41 21.52 0.17
C ASP A 602 19.00 22.83 0.76
N GLY A 603 18.65 23.12 2.02
CA GLY A 603 19.22 24.24 2.80
C GLY A 603 18.76 25.65 2.45
N ALA A 604 17.93 25.82 1.41
CA ALA A 604 17.35 27.14 1.10
C ALA A 604 16.02 27.33 1.83
N PRO A 605 15.78 28.49 2.51
CA PRO A 605 14.50 28.70 3.18
C PRO A 605 13.37 28.86 2.15
N PHE A 606 12.20 28.28 2.44
CA PHE A 606 11.00 28.52 1.66
C PHE A 606 10.50 29.96 1.90
N VAL A 607 10.06 30.64 0.85
CA VAL A 607 9.48 31.97 0.96
C VAL A 607 8.01 31.86 1.37
N PRO A 608 7.64 32.28 2.61
CA PRO A 608 6.26 32.17 3.07
C PRO A 608 5.35 33.19 2.40
N ASN A 609 4.07 32.86 2.32
CA ASN A 609 3.03 33.69 1.70
C ASN A 609 1.76 33.73 2.54
N ASP A 610 1.15 34.93 2.61
CA ASP A 610 -0.14 35.14 3.25
C ASP A 610 -1.28 34.79 2.31
N THR A 611 -2.39 34.36 2.89
CA THR A 611 -3.62 34.06 2.14
C THR A 611 -4.82 34.54 2.94
N LYS A 612 -5.73 35.26 2.27
CA LYS A 612 -7.01 35.63 2.83
C LYS A 612 -8.08 35.44 1.79
N LEU A 613 -9.04 34.56 2.08
CA LEU A 613 -10.20 34.24 1.24
C LEU A 613 -11.46 34.25 2.11
N ASN A 614 -12.53 34.81 1.61
CA ASN A 614 -13.86 34.71 2.22
C ASN A 614 -14.94 34.83 1.13
N ASN A 615 -16.17 34.53 1.46
CA ASN A 615 -17.26 34.58 0.48
C ASN A 615 -17.82 35.99 0.27
N ARG A 616 -17.15 37.07 0.73
CA ARG A 616 -17.68 38.45 0.70
C ARG A 616 -16.83 39.39 -0.15
N GLU A 617 -15.65 39.74 0.35
CA GLU A 617 -14.79 40.79 -0.24
C GLU A 617 -13.63 40.21 -1.04
N ASN A 618 -13.19 38.99 -0.73
CA ASN A 618 -12.08 38.32 -1.36
C ASN A 618 -12.42 36.83 -1.61
N GLN A 619 -13.45 36.67 -2.49
CA GLN A 619 -13.93 35.33 -2.85
C GLN A 619 -13.03 34.71 -3.91
N ILE A 620 -12.63 35.48 -4.90
CA ILE A 620 -11.80 35.05 -6.01
C ILE A 620 -10.51 35.87 -6.00
N ALA A 621 -9.40 35.18 -5.81
CA ALA A 621 -8.06 35.75 -5.95
C ALA A 621 -7.52 35.44 -7.37
N VAL A 622 -7.46 36.44 -8.22
CA VAL A 622 -6.87 36.33 -9.57
C VAL A 622 -5.35 36.52 -9.44
N LEU A 623 -4.60 35.47 -9.80
CA LEU A 623 -3.15 35.41 -9.68
C LEU A 623 -2.49 35.60 -11.04
N THR A 624 -1.75 36.71 -11.20
CA THR A 624 -0.98 37.00 -12.41
C THR A 624 0.52 36.85 -12.18
N GLY A 625 1.28 36.80 -13.25
CA GLY A 625 2.74 36.67 -13.20
C GLY A 625 3.26 35.49 -14.04
N PRO A 626 4.59 35.38 -14.23
CA PRO A 626 5.18 34.42 -15.12
C PRO A 626 5.07 32.98 -14.61
N ASN A 627 5.14 32.01 -15.55
CA ASN A 627 5.32 30.62 -15.18
C ASN A 627 6.70 30.47 -14.49
N MET A 628 6.89 29.54 -13.61
CA MET A 628 8.08 29.37 -12.76
C MET A 628 8.20 30.37 -11.58
N ALA A 629 7.37 31.41 -11.51
CA ALA A 629 7.40 32.34 -10.37
C ALA A 629 6.77 31.79 -9.09
N GLY A 630 6.10 30.63 -9.16
CA GLY A 630 5.56 29.93 -7.98
C GLY A 630 4.05 30.04 -7.78
N LYS A 631 3.26 30.52 -8.77
CA LYS A 631 1.78 30.61 -8.69
C LYS A 631 1.13 29.29 -8.33
N SER A 632 1.39 28.24 -9.12
CA SER A 632 0.81 26.90 -8.91
C SER A 632 1.27 26.29 -7.57
N THR A 633 2.52 26.55 -7.15
CA THR A 633 3.04 26.14 -5.84
C THR A 633 2.26 26.80 -4.71
N TYR A 634 2.01 28.11 -4.81
CA TYR A 634 1.22 28.86 -3.83
C TYR A 634 -0.22 28.34 -3.75
N MET A 635 -0.89 28.12 -4.88
CA MET A 635 -2.26 27.62 -4.87
C MET A 635 -2.36 26.22 -4.23
N ARG A 636 -1.42 25.32 -4.58
CA ARG A 636 -1.34 23.99 -3.95
C ARG A 636 -1.02 24.08 -2.46
N GLN A 637 -0.14 24.99 -2.03
CA GLN A 637 0.14 25.29 -0.63
C GLN A 637 -1.13 25.58 0.16
N VAL A 638 -1.99 26.48 -0.35
CA VAL A 638 -3.25 26.84 0.30
C VAL A 638 -4.17 25.64 0.42
N ALA A 639 -4.35 24.87 -0.67
CA ALA A 639 -5.17 23.67 -0.66
C ALA A 639 -4.65 22.63 0.34
N LEU A 640 -3.33 22.40 0.40
CA LEU A 640 -2.72 21.45 1.32
C LEU A 640 -2.85 21.90 2.79
N ILE A 641 -2.70 23.19 3.09
CA ILE A 641 -2.90 23.73 4.44
C ILE A 641 -4.34 23.52 4.89
N VAL A 642 -5.33 23.81 4.04
CA VAL A 642 -6.75 23.58 4.34
C VAL A 642 -7.02 22.09 4.58
N LEU A 643 -6.49 21.22 3.72
CA LEU A 643 -6.62 19.77 3.85
C LEU A 643 -5.99 19.28 5.16
N MET A 644 -4.76 19.68 5.49
CA MET A 644 -4.08 19.31 6.73
C MET A 644 -4.88 19.75 7.96
N ALA A 645 -5.42 20.98 7.97
CA ALA A 645 -6.27 21.46 9.06
C ALA A 645 -7.50 20.54 9.28
N GLN A 646 -8.15 20.09 8.20
CA GLN A 646 -9.32 19.21 8.28
C GLN A 646 -8.99 17.72 8.50
N VAL A 647 -7.74 17.31 8.30
CA VAL A 647 -7.21 16.04 8.82
C VAL A 647 -7.09 16.07 10.34
N GLY A 648 -6.97 17.26 10.93
CA GLY A 648 -6.66 17.46 12.34
C GLY A 648 -5.17 17.53 12.63
N SER A 649 -4.37 17.97 11.65
CA SER A 649 -2.93 18.19 11.75
C SER A 649 -2.62 19.67 11.99
N PHE A 650 -1.49 19.96 12.61
CA PHE A 650 -0.89 21.27 12.58
C PHE A 650 -0.45 21.60 11.15
N VAL A 651 -0.35 22.90 10.83
CA VAL A 651 -0.14 23.40 9.47
C VAL A 651 1.14 24.23 9.35
N PRO A 652 1.81 24.24 8.18
CA PRO A 652 3.02 25.00 7.93
C PRO A 652 2.72 26.51 7.74
N ALA A 653 2.44 27.19 8.83
CA ALA A 653 2.14 28.63 8.87
C ALA A 653 2.56 29.25 10.21
N ALA A 654 2.62 30.58 10.30
CA ALA A 654 2.77 31.28 11.58
C ALA A 654 1.44 31.26 12.35
N SER A 655 0.31 31.43 11.64
CA SER A 655 -1.04 31.26 12.16
C SER A 655 -2.00 30.90 11.04
N ALA A 656 -3.06 30.15 11.35
CA ALA A 656 -4.09 29.80 10.38
C ALA A 656 -5.48 29.74 11.03
N ARG A 657 -6.48 30.35 10.35
CA ARG A 657 -7.90 30.20 10.64
C ARG A 657 -8.59 29.66 9.40
N ILE A 658 -9.22 28.50 9.53
CA ILE A 658 -9.80 27.78 8.41
C ILE A 658 -11.26 27.49 8.71
N GLY A 659 -12.16 28.19 7.99
CA GLY A 659 -13.55 27.80 7.90
C GLY A 659 -13.70 26.50 7.13
N ILE A 660 -14.63 25.62 7.53
CA ILE A 660 -14.84 24.31 6.92
C ILE A 660 -15.02 24.41 5.40
N VAL A 661 -14.24 23.66 4.67
CA VAL A 661 -14.31 23.47 3.22
C VAL A 661 -14.89 22.08 2.94
N ASP A 662 -15.98 22.01 2.20
CA ASP A 662 -16.67 20.75 1.92
C ASP A 662 -16.07 19.96 0.75
N GLY A 663 -15.25 20.62 -0.09
CA GLY A 663 -14.54 19.99 -1.19
C GLY A 663 -13.42 20.86 -1.73
N ILE A 664 -12.34 20.23 -2.13
CA ILE A 664 -11.24 20.88 -2.86
C ILE A 664 -11.24 20.34 -4.28
N TYR A 665 -11.38 21.26 -5.25
CA TYR A 665 -11.37 20.93 -6.67
C TYR A 665 -10.20 21.61 -7.33
N THR A 666 -9.49 20.87 -8.17
CA THR A 666 -8.27 21.40 -8.80
C THR A 666 -8.29 21.17 -10.29
N ARG A 667 -7.96 22.24 -11.03
CA ARG A 667 -7.59 22.16 -12.42
C ARG A 667 -6.18 22.77 -12.55
N VAL A 668 -5.16 21.94 -12.66
CA VAL A 668 -3.74 22.35 -12.71
C VAL A 668 -3.07 21.65 -13.88
N GLY A 669 -2.57 22.42 -14.86
CA GLY A 669 -1.75 21.97 -15.99
C GLY A 669 -2.28 20.76 -16.79
N ALA A 670 -2.13 20.76 -18.10
CA ALA A 670 -2.46 19.59 -18.92
C ALA A 670 -1.39 18.51 -18.76
N SER A 671 -1.76 17.32 -18.27
CA SER A 671 -1.03 16.10 -18.64
C SER A 671 -1.63 15.61 -19.95
N ASP A 672 -0.84 15.52 -21.01
CA ASP A 672 -1.26 14.88 -22.27
C ASP A 672 -1.67 13.43 -21.98
N ASP A 673 -2.97 13.20 -21.91
CA ASP A 673 -3.52 11.86 -21.79
C ASP A 673 -3.78 11.31 -23.20
N LEU A 674 -2.72 10.84 -23.83
CA LEU A 674 -2.76 10.25 -25.16
C LEU A 674 -3.65 9.00 -25.25
N THR A 675 -4.03 8.42 -24.11
CA THR A 675 -4.79 7.16 -24.08
C THR A 675 -6.27 7.31 -24.38
N THR A 676 -6.85 8.50 -24.13
CA THR A 676 -8.29 8.74 -24.33
C THR A 676 -8.64 9.26 -25.73
N GLY A 677 -7.66 9.64 -26.55
CA GLY A 677 -7.87 10.21 -27.87
C GLY A 677 -8.63 11.56 -27.91
N GLN A 678 -8.87 12.17 -26.72
CA GLN A 678 -9.49 13.48 -26.59
C GLN A 678 -8.44 14.59 -26.69
N SER A 679 -8.83 15.75 -27.26
CA SER A 679 -7.92 16.89 -27.24
C SER A 679 -7.73 17.41 -25.82
N THR A 680 -6.54 17.91 -25.50
CA THR A 680 -6.20 18.50 -24.18
C THR A 680 -7.21 19.56 -23.75
N PHE A 681 -7.73 20.34 -24.71
CA PHE A 681 -8.76 21.34 -24.47
C PHE A 681 -10.11 20.72 -24.07
N MET A 682 -10.52 19.61 -24.69
CA MET A 682 -11.77 18.93 -24.33
C MET A 682 -11.69 18.31 -22.92
N VAL A 683 -10.54 17.73 -22.56
CA VAL A 683 -10.30 17.21 -21.19
C VAL A 683 -10.39 18.37 -20.19
N GLU A 684 -9.74 19.49 -20.47
CA GLU A 684 -9.79 20.70 -19.64
C GLU A 684 -11.23 21.18 -19.43
N MET A 685 -12.00 21.33 -20.50
CA MET A 685 -13.37 21.81 -20.40
C MET A 685 -14.29 20.83 -19.68
N SER A 686 -14.06 19.55 -19.80
CA SER A 686 -14.79 18.52 -19.05
C SER A 686 -14.48 18.56 -17.55
N GLU A 687 -13.21 18.77 -17.18
CA GLU A 687 -12.82 18.96 -15.77
C GLU A 687 -13.47 20.23 -15.18
N VAL A 688 -13.40 21.35 -15.89
CA VAL A 688 -14.05 22.61 -15.47
C VAL A 688 -15.56 22.44 -15.35
N ALA A 689 -16.22 21.78 -16.31
CA ALA A 689 -17.67 21.53 -16.27
C ALA A 689 -18.04 20.70 -15.03
N ASN A 690 -17.26 19.67 -14.71
CA ASN A 690 -17.47 18.85 -13.50
C ASN A 690 -17.29 19.67 -12.22
N ILE A 691 -16.26 20.52 -12.15
CA ILE A 691 -16.03 21.41 -11.01
C ILE A 691 -17.23 22.34 -10.80
N LEU A 692 -17.69 23.03 -11.86
CA LEU A 692 -18.81 23.96 -11.77
C LEU A 692 -20.15 23.29 -11.42
N LYS A 693 -20.29 21.99 -11.71
CA LYS A 693 -21.47 21.20 -11.36
C LYS A 693 -21.46 20.67 -9.92
N GLU A 694 -20.29 20.24 -9.43
CA GLU A 694 -20.17 19.55 -8.15
C GLU A 694 -19.83 20.47 -6.96
N ALA A 695 -19.16 21.60 -7.25
CA ALA A 695 -18.73 22.54 -6.22
C ALA A 695 -19.92 23.27 -5.57
N THR A 696 -19.71 23.70 -4.33
CA THR A 696 -20.68 24.47 -3.53
C THR A 696 -20.09 25.82 -3.09
N GLU A 697 -20.85 26.66 -2.44
CA GLU A 697 -20.34 27.90 -1.82
C GLU A 697 -19.25 27.67 -0.76
N LYS A 698 -19.17 26.47 -0.17
CA LYS A 698 -18.17 26.11 0.83
C LYS A 698 -16.91 25.50 0.22
N SER A 699 -16.90 25.22 -1.05
CA SER A 699 -15.77 24.58 -1.74
C SER A 699 -14.60 25.56 -1.93
N LEU A 700 -13.38 24.99 -2.07
CA LEU A 700 -12.17 25.69 -2.49
C LEU A 700 -11.79 25.24 -3.89
N LEU A 701 -11.74 26.19 -4.82
CA LEU A 701 -11.38 25.93 -6.20
C LEU A 701 -9.94 26.40 -6.49
N ILE A 702 -9.16 25.54 -7.13
CA ILE A 702 -7.80 25.83 -7.60
C ILE A 702 -7.79 25.71 -9.13
N LEU A 703 -7.85 26.84 -9.81
CA LEU A 703 -8.00 26.91 -11.26
C LEU A 703 -6.75 27.54 -11.88
N ASP A 704 -5.95 26.74 -12.58
CA ASP A 704 -4.68 27.16 -13.16
C ASP A 704 -4.73 27.16 -14.69
N GLU A 705 -4.53 28.32 -15.30
CA GLU A 705 -4.38 28.55 -16.75
C GLU A 705 -5.57 28.03 -17.60
N ILE A 706 -6.81 28.34 -17.18
CA ILE A 706 -8.01 27.96 -17.95
C ILE A 706 -8.07 28.71 -19.28
N GLY A 707 -8.43 27.97 -20.36
CA GLY A 707 -8.61 28.51 -21.70
C GLY A 707 -7.32 28.55 -22.54
N ARG A 708 -6.21 27.95 -22.07
CA ARG A 708 -4.93 27.98 -22.78
C ARG A 708 -4.91 27.08 -24.03
N GLY A 709 -5.77 26.08 -24.11
CA GLY A 709 -5.79 25.10 -25.23
C GLY A 709 -6.51 25.53 -26.50
N THR A 710 -6.94 26.82 -26.62
CA THR A 710 -7.70 27.36 -27.75
C THR A 710 -7.17 28.72 -28.18
N SER A 711 -7.89 29.45 -29.07
CA SER A 711 -7.51 30.81 -29.48
C SER A 711 -7.55 31.75 -28.26
N THR A 712 -6.68 32.76 -28.24
CA THR A 712 -6.54 33.72 -27.15
C THR A 712 -7.88 34.36 -26.74
N TYR A 713 -8.68 34.84 -27.73
CA TYR A 713 -9.96 35.46 -27.43
C TYR A 713 -11.03 34.50 -26.91
N ASP A 714 -11.11 33.28 -27.48
CA ASP A 714 -12.02 32.25 -26.96
C ASP A 714 -11.64 31.81 -25.56
N GLY A 715 -10.34 31.56 -25.31
CA GLY A 715 -9.81 31.15 -24.00
C GLY A 715 -10.08 32.22 -22.93
N MET A 716 -9.80 33.51 -23.25
CA MET A 716 -10.07 34.63 -22.37
C MET A 716 -11.58 34.78 -22.06
N SER A 717 -12.42 34.62 -23.09
CA SER A 717 -13.87 34.73 -22.94
C SER A 717 -14.43 33.63 -22.03
N ILE A 718 -13.95 32.41 -22.19
CA ILE A 718 -14.30 31.26 -21.31
C ILE A 718 -13.82 31.53 -19.89
N ALA A 719 -12.56 31.93 -19.71
CA ALA A 719 -11.98 32.19 -18.41
C ALA A 719 -12.77 33.28 -17.65
N ARG A 720 -13.12 34.37 -18.33
CA ARG A 720 -13.95 35.47 -17.80
C ARG A 720 -15.36 34.96 -17.39
N ALA A 721 -16.02 34.22 -18.27
CA ALA A 721 -17.34 33.68 -17.99
C ALA A 721 -17.33 32.71 -16.79
N VAL A 722 -16.28 31.90 -16.64
CA VAL A 722 -16.08 31.02 -15.48
C VAL A 722 -15.92 31.83 -14.18
N ILE A 723 -15.10 32.91 -14.19
CA ILE A 723 -14.95 33.79 -13.03
C ILE A 723 -16.31 34.44 -12.67
N GLU A 724 -17.03 34.98 -13.64
CA GLU A 724 -18.34 35.63 -13.44
C GLU A 724 -19.38 34.63 -12.90
N TYR A 725 -19.37 33.37 -13.40
CA TYR A 725 -20.23 32.30 -12.88
C TYR A 725 -19.92 31.97 -11.43
N ILE A 726 -18.64 31.85 -11.07
CA ILE A 726 -18.20 31.52 -9.70
C ILE A 726 -18.50 32.69 -8.75
N ALA A 727 -18.31 33.95 -9.19
CA ALA A 727 -18.58 35.14 -8.40
C ALA A 727 -20.06 35.32 -8.05
N ASP A 728 -20.94 34.81 -8.89
CA ASP A 728 -22.40 34.91 -8.65
C ASP A 728 -22.84 33.89 -7.57
N ARG A 729 -23.13 34.39 -6.38
CA ARG A 729 -23.58 33.57 -5.24
C ARG A 729 -24.86 32.78 -5.50
N LYS A 730 -25.70 33.24 -6.44
CA LYS A 730 -26.90 32.49 -6.80
C LYS A 730 -26.60 31.28 -7.67
N LYS A 731 -25.42 31.27 -8.30
CA LYS A 731 -24.97 30.16 -9.14
C LYS A 731 -23.98 29.25 -8.38
N LEU A 732 -22.93 29.81 -7.79
CA LEU A 732 -21.93 29.02 -7.09
C LEU A 732 -21.43 29.68 -5.80
N GLY A 733 -20.71 30.80 -5.86
CA GLY A 733 -20.22 31.51 -4.68
C GLY A 733 -18.98 30.90 -4.00
N ALA A 734 -18.24 29.99 -4.64
CA ALA A 734 -17.10 29.26 -4.06
C ALA A 734 -15.86 30.14 -3.91
N LYS A 735 -15.05 29.87 -2.87
CA LYS A 735 -13.73 30.47 -2.68
C LYS A 735 -12.76 29.95 -3.77
N THR A 736 -12.07 30.84 -4.45
CA THR A 736 -11.31 30.46 -5.65
C THR A 736 -9.94 31.13 -5.73
N LEU A 737 -8.92 30.34 -5.99
CA LEU A 737 -7.61 30.80 -6.46
C LEU A 737 -7.54 30.56 -7.98
N PHE A 738 -7.43 31.61 -8.76
CA PHE A 738 -7.48 31.59 -10.20
C PHE A 738 -6.19 32.12 -10.80
N ALA A 739 -5.30 31.28 -11.29
CA ALA A 739 -4.08 31.72 -11.97
C ALA A 739 -4.33 31.86 -13.47
N THR A 740 -3.85 32.96 -14.05
CA THR A 740 -4.05 33.25 -15.44
C THR A 740 -2.86 34.00 -16.06
N HIS A 741 -2.74 33.91 -17.40
CA HIS A 741 -1.86 34.74 -18.24
C HIS A 741 -2.60 35.85 -18.96
N TYR A 742 -3.93 35.88 -18.86
CA TYR A 742 -4.75 36.92 -19.45
C TYR A 742 -4.77 38.14 -18.51
N HIS A 743 -3.99 39.17 -18.86
CA HIS A 743 -3.89 40.40 -18.07
C HIS A 743 -5.22 41.18 -18.03
N GLU A 744 -6.01 41.03 -19.09
CA GLU A 744 -7.31 41.65 -19.21
C GLU A 744 -8.30 41.23 -18.10
N LEU A 745 -8.10 40.04 -17.54
CA LEU A 745 -8.92 39.55 -16.42
C LEU A 745 -8.68 40.34 -15.12
N THR A 746 -7.61 41.13 -15.02
CA THR A 746 -7.37 41.98 -13.86
C THR A 746 -8.38 43.14 -13.75
N GLU A 747 -9.02 43.55 -14.88
CA GLU A 747 -10.10 44.53 -14.89
C GLU A 747 -11.33 44.08 -14.08
N LEU A 748 -11.47 42.77 -13.86
CA LEU A 748 -12.60 42.22 -13.10
C LEU A 748 -12.62 42.67 -11.64
N GLU A 749 -11.52 43.07 -11.03
CA GLU A 749 -11.48 43.67 -9.68
C GLU A 749 -12.32 44.96 -9.57
N GLU A 750 -12.32 45.79 -10.63
CA GLU A 750 -13.13 47.00 -10.70
C GLU A 750 -14.61 46.73 -10.95
N LEU A 751 -14.91 45.64 -11.66
CA LEU A 751 -16.26 45.31 -12.07
C LEU A 751 -17.01 44.43 -11.05
N ILE A 752 -16.29 43.56 -10.33
CA ILE A 752 -16.85 42.56 -9.42
C ILE A 752 -16.23 42.73 -8.02
N PRO A 753 -16.96 43.22 -7.02
CA PRO A 753 -16.39 43.57 -5.73
C PRO A 753 -15.69 42.44 -4.96
N CYS A 754 -16.09 41.19 -5.20
CA CYS A 754 -15.54 40.01 -4.55
C CYS A 754 -14.31 39.40 -5.26
N VAL A 755 -13.86 39.99 -6.35
CA VAL A 755 -12.64 39.62 -7.08
C VAL A 755 -11.49 40.51 -6.61
N LYS A 756 -10.34 39.92 -6.31
CA LYS A 756 -9.11 40.61 -5.94
C LYS A 756 -7.94 40.14 -6.76
N ASN A 757 -7.10 41.08 -7.21
CA ASN A 757 -5.91 40.79 -7.96
C ASN A 757 -4.71 40.61 -7.05
N TYR A 758 -3.89 39.63 -7.40
CA TYR A 758 -2.61 39.35 -6.77
C TYR A 758 -1.58 39.06 -7.85
N ASN A 759 -0.33 39.36 -7.55
CA ASN A 759 0.76 39.02 -8.46
C ASN A 759 1.97 38.46 -7.71
N VAL A 760 2.87 37.82 -8.42
CA VAL A 760 4.14 37.35 -7.86
C VAL A 760 5.14 38.49 -7.94
N ALA A 761 5.67 38.93 -6.79
CA ALA A 761 6.64 40.01 -6.71
C ALA A 761 7.92 39.68 -7.49
N VAL A 762 8.33 40.65 -8.30
CA VAL A 762 9.51 40.57 -9.18
C VAL A 762 10.45 41.71 -8.84
N LYS A 763 11.76 41.47 -8.78
CA LYS A 763 12.78 42.49 -8.61
C LYS A 763 13.69 42.52 -9.82
N LYS A 764 13.71 43.67 -10.51
CA LYS A 764 14.68 43.92 -11.60
C LYS A 764 16.07 44.20 -10.98
N ARG A 765 17.09 43.48 -11.44
CA ARG A 765 18.51 43.67 -11.02
C ARG A 765 19.35 43.90 -12.27
N GLY A 766 19.43 45.16 -12.72
CA GLY A 766 20.01 45.49 -14.03
C GLY A 766 19.17 44.94 -15.18
N GLU A 767 19.76 44.17 -16.05
CA GLU A 767 19.07 43.45 -17.16
C GLU A 767 18.45 42.11 -16.75
N ASP A 768 18.64 41.68 -15.50
CA ASP A 768 18.13 40.37 -15.04
C ASP A 768 16.94 40.58 -14.11
N ILE A 769 16.05 39.59 -14.12
CA ILE A 769 14.85 39.52 -13.28
C ILE A 769 15.03 38.45 -12.21
N VAL A 770 14.75 38.79 -10.96
CA VAL A 770 14.72 37.84 -9.86
C VAL A 770 13.28 37.73 -9.35
N PHE A 771 12.73 36.53 -9.42
CA PHE A 771 11.43 36.20 -8.85
C PHE A 771 11.53 36.04 -7.35
N LEU A 772 10.86 36.94 -6.60
CA LEU A 772 10.89 36.91 -5.13
C LEU A 772 10.00 35.77 -4.55
N ARG A 773 9.17 35.15 -5.36
CA ARG A 773 8.22 34.07 -4.98
C ARG A 773 7.24 34.53 -3.90
N ARG A 774 7.03 35.81 -3.76
CA ARG A 774 6.12 36.42 -2.79
C ARG A 774 4.88 36.92 -3.51
N ILE A 775 3.71 36.54 -3.04
CA ILE A 775 2.41 37.01 -3.54
C ILE A 775 2.09 38.33 -2.89
N ILE A 776 1.77 39.34 -3.69
CA ILE A 776 1.42 40.67 -3.25
C ILE A 776 0.10 41.12 -3.89
N PRO A 777 -0.71 41.98 -3.23
CA PRO A 777 -1.92 42.55 -3.81
C PRO A 777 -1.63 43.38 -5.05
N GLY A 778 -2.57 43.43 -6.00
CA GLY A 778 -2.54 44.21 -7.24
C GLY A 778 -2.27 43.39 -8.48
N GLY A 779 -2.62 43.91 -9.64
CA GLY A 779 -2.29 43.36 -10.95
C GLY A 779 -0.91 43.78 -11.44
N VAL A 780 -0.33 43.07 -12.41
CA VAL A 780 0.89 43.47 -13.15
C VAL A 780 0.54 43.46 -14.62
N ASP A 781 0.84 44.58 -15.30
CA ASP A 781 0.60 44.74 -16.73
C ASP A 781 1.78 44.22 -17.60
N GLU A 782 2.95 43.94 -17.00
CA GLU A 782 4.13 43.47 -17.71
C GLU A 782 4.12 41.93 -17.86
N SER A 783 4.30 41.44 -19.07
CA SER A 783 4.55 40.01 -19.35
C SER A 783 6.05 39.72 -19.25
N TYR A 784 6.41 38.66 -18.53
CA TYR A 784 7.82 38.26 -18.33
C TYR A 784 8.21 36.98 -19.13
N GLY A 785 7.46 36.64 -20.16
CA GLY A 785 7.70 35.43 -20.97
C GLY A 785 9.05 35.42 -21.65
N ILE A 786 9.49 36.56 -22.18
CA ILE A 786 10.80 36.70 -22.85
C ILE A 786 11.93 36.57 -21.82
N GLU A 787 11.78 37.15 -20.64
CA GLU A 787 12.76 37.03 -19.55
C GLU A 787 12.90 35.59 -19.05
N VAL A 788 11.82 34.88 -18.90
CA VAL A 788 11.87 33.44 -18.57
C VAL A 788 12.57 32.63 -19.65
N SER A 789 12.35 32.99 -20.92
CA SER A 789 13.03 32.38 -22.06
C SER A 789 14.54 32.63 -22.04
N LYS A 790 14.96 33.82 -21.61
CA LYS A 790 16.37 34.17 -21.40
C LYS A 790 16.99 33.31 -20.27
N LEU A 791 16.28 33.16 -19.15
CA LEU A 791 16.72 32.29 -18.06
C LEU A 791 16.78 30.81 -18.44
N ALA A 792 15.93 30.36 -19.35
CA ALA A 792 15.92 28.99 -19.89
C ALA A 792 17.08 28.72 -20.86
N GLY A 793 17.88 29.74 -21.22
CA GLY A 793 19.03 29.61 -22.09
C GLY A 793 18.72 29.66 -23.58
N ILE A 794 17.58 30.27 -23.98
CA ILE A 794 17.28 30.53 -25.39
C ILE A 794 18.32 31.48 -26.00
N PRO A 795 18.84 31.23 -27.22
CA PRO A 795 19.86 32.06 -27.84
C PRO A 795 19.50 33.55 -27.87
N ARG A 796 20.49 34.38 -27.53
CA ARG A 796 20.31 35.84 -27.39
C ARG A 796 19.63 36.48 -28.60
N TRP A 797 19.96 36.07 -29.82
CA TRP A 797 19.35 36.59 -31.05
C TRP A 797 17.81 36.37 -31.04
N VAL A 798 17.34 35.23 -30.57
CA VAL A 798 15.89 34.92 -30.50
C VAL A 798 15.23 35.82 -29.48
N ILE A 799 15.88 36.05 -28.33
CA ILE A 799 15.40 36.95 -27.26
C ILE A 799 15.29 38.39 -27.77
N ASP A 800 16.36 38.90 -28.40
CA ASP A 800 16.40 40.29 -28.94
C ASP A 800 15.28 40.47 -29.98
N ARG A 801 15.10 39.47 -30.86
CA ARG A 801 14.02 39.52 -31.87
C ARG A 801 12.62 39.42 -31.23
N ALA A 802 12.46 38.65 -30.15
CA ALA A 802 11.19 38.55 -29.42
C ALA A 802 10.79 39.91 -28.84
N TYR A 803 11.74 40.69 -28.30
CA TYR A 803 11.47 42.06 -27.82
C TYR A 803 11.07 42.98 -28.93
N GLU A 804 11.74 42.95 -30.10
CA GLU A 804 11.35 43.75 -31.26
C GLU A 804 9.92 43.44 -31.72
N VAL A 805 9.57 42.16 -31.77
CA VAL A 805 8.21 41.73 -32.11
C VAL A 805 7.18 42.17 -31.10
N LEU A 806 7.49 42.01 -29.79
CA LEU A 806 6.60 42.44 -28.70
C LEU A 806 6.28 43.93 -28.80
N SER A 807 7.32 44.80 -28.92
CA SER A 807 7.13 46.24 -29.05
C SER A 807 6.27 46.58 -30.27
N SER A 808 6.43 45.92 -31.40
CA SER A 808 5.60 46.17 -32.59
C SER A 808 4.13 45.74 -32.42
N LEU A 809 3.88 44.68 -31.63
CA LEU A 809 2.52 44.23 -31.31
C LEU A 809 1.82 45.20 -30.33
N GLU A 810 2.55 45.71 -29.33
CA GLU A 810 2.03 46.67 -28.34
C GLU A 810 1.71 48.03 -28.98
N GLU A 811 2.47 48.46 -29.97
CA GLU A 811 2.21 49.67 -30.72
C GLU A 811 1.04 49.56 -31.78
N GLY A 812 0.37 48.41 -31.83
CA GLY A 812 -0.75 48.14 -32.73
C GLY A 812 -0.39 48.11 -34.23
N GLN A 813 0.91 48.03 -34.55
CA GLN A 813 1.38 47.90 -35.93
C GLN A 813 1.29 46.42 -36.35
N THR A 814 0.57 46.17 -37.45
CA THR A 814 0.59 44.84 -38.13
C THR A 814 2.03 44.56 -38.53
N VAL A 815 2.56 43.43 -37.99
CA VAL A 815 3.89 42.91 -38.36
C VAL A 815 3.90 42.63 -39.85
N SER A 816 4.35 43.61 -40.66
CA SER A 816 4.57 43.38 -42.08
C SER A 816 5.72 42.40 -42.23
N GLU A 817 5.58 41.46 -43.18
CA GLU A 817 6.61 40.46 -43.55
C GLU A 817 7.97 41.14 -43.76
N ALA A 818 8.73 41.29 -42.69
CA ALA A 818 10.12 41.66 -42.77
C ALA A 818 10.88 40.50 -43.40
N LYS A 819 11.22 40.63 -44.67
CA LYS A 819 12.14 39.73 -45.40
C LYS A 819 13.31 39.40 -44.50
N VAL A 820 13.43 38.14 -44.20
CA VAL A 820 14.63 37.58 -43.55
C VAL A 820 15.81 37.91 -44.48
N LYS A 821 16.49 39.01 -44.22
CA LYS A 821 17.79 39.27 -44.79
C LYS A 821 18.74 38.23 -44.24
N THR A 822 19.04 37.23 -45.06
CA THR A 822 20.18 36.36 -44.86
C THR A 822 21.43 37.25 -44.80
N ARG A 823 21.81 37.65 -43.64
CA ARG A 823 23.08 38.34 -43.37
C ARG A 823 24.21 37.32 -43.52
N ALA A 824 25.09 37.58 -44.52
CA ALA A 824 26.32 36.85 -44.71
C ALA A 824 27.07 36.73 -43.38
N LYS A 825 27.70 35.56 -43.16
CA LYS A 825 28.59 35.28 -42.02
C LYS A 825 29.44 36.51 -41.70
N PRO A 826 29.40 37.03 -40.46
CA PRO A 826 30.42 37.96 -40.02
C PRO A 826 31.75 37.21 -39.84
N LYS A 827 32.81 37.83 -40.38
CA LYS A 827 34.19 37.46 -40.06
C LYS A 827 34.41 37.47 -38.54
N GLU A 828 35.18 36.47 -38.15
CA GLU A 828 35.77 36.44 -36.79
C GLU A 828 36.42 37.77 -36.48
N GLU A 829 35.90 38.44 -35.45
CA GLU A 829 36.70 39.40 -34.65
C GLU A 829 36.08 39.63 -33.29
N SER A 830 36.94 39.49 -32.33
CA SER A 830 36.87 39.82 -30.89
C SER A 830 36.21 38.85 -29.92
N GLU A 831 37.08 38.12 -29.30
CA GLU A 831 36.96 37.53 -27.99
C GLU A 831 36.33 38.48 -27.02
N GLN A 832 35.07 38.20 -26.61
CA GLN A 832 34.56 38.67 -25.35
C GLN A 832 34.66 37.54 -24.35
N LEU A 833 35.55 37.70 -23.41
CA LEU A 833 35.83 36.89 -22.24
C LEU A 833 34.53 36.57 -21.51
N TYR A 834 34.01 35.35 -21.74
CA TYR A 834 33.24 34.68 -20.72
C TYR A 834 34.19 34.46 -19.56
N PHE A 835 33.83 34.97 -18.38
CA PHE A 835 34.39 34.47 -17.12
C PHE A 835 33.89 33.04 -16.95
N ILE A 836 34.49 32.12 -17.68
CA ILE A 836 34.48 30.72 -17.33
C ILE A 836 35.32 30.68 -16.06
N ASP A 837 34.71 30.31 -14.97
CA ASP A 837 35.48 29.97 -13.77
C ASP A 837 36.40 28.81 -14.14
N GLU A 838 37.64 29.14 -14.50
CA GLU A 838 38.68 28.17 -14.92
C GLU A 838 38.87 27.07 -13.87
N LYS A 839 38.59 27.39 -12.62
CA LYS A 839 38.62 26.45 -11.49
C LYS A 839 37.50 25.43 -11.57
N ALA A 840 36.27 25.86 -11.84
CA ALA A 840 35.12 24.98 -11.98
C ALA A 840 35.29 24.01 -13.17
N GLU A 841 35.81 24.48 -14.31
CA GLU A 841 36.12 23.63 -15.47
C GLU A 841 37.29 22.66 -15.21
N ALA A 842 38.32 23.10 -14.49
CA ALA A 842 39.44 22.24 -14.08
C ALA A 842 38.93 21.11 -13.14
N ILE A 843 38.03 21.42 -12.20
CA ILE A 843 37.38 20.45 -11.29
C ILE A 843 36.55 19.44 -12.08
N LYS A 844 35.71 19.91 -12.99
CA LYS A 844 34.89 19.03 -13.84
C LYS A 844 35.70 18.09 -14.71
N LYS A 845 36.78 18.62 -15.29
CA LYS A 845 37.72 17.85 -16.16
C LYS A 845 38.45 16.76 -15.37
N ARG A 846 38.87 17.06 -14.13
CA ARG A 846 39.55 16.10 -13.26
C ARG A 846 38.57 14.99 -12.78
N LEU A 847 37.37 15.36 -12.40
CA LEU A 847 36.33 14.40 -12.00
C LEU A 847 35.86 13.46 -13.15
N ARG A 848 35.75 13.98 -14.38
CA ARG A 848 35.40 13.16 -15.55
C ARG A 848 36.50 12.15 -15.94
N GLY A 849 37.75 12.46 -15.61
CA GLY A 849 38.92 11.59 -15.89
C GLY A 849 39.18 10.53 -14.81
N ALA A 850 38.49 10.58 -13.68
CA ALA A 850 38.67 9.62 -12.59
C ALA A 850 37.61 8.51 -12.64
N ASP A 851 38.04 7.25 -12.76
CA ASP A 851 37.15 6.09 -12.66
C ASP A 851 37.14 5.58 -11.20
N PRO A 852 36.02 5.70 -10.46
CA PRO A 852 35.94 5.28 -9.07
C PRO A 852 36.24 3.79 -8.83
N ASN A 853 36.08 2.95 -9.87
CA ASN A 853 36.31 1.51 -9.74
C ASN A 853 37.77 1.11 -9.83
N THR A 854 38.63 2.02 -10.31
CA THR A 854 40.06 1.75 -10.51
C THR A 854 40.96 2.48 -9.50
N LEU A 855 40.41 3.43 -8.72
CA LEU A 855 41.15 4.21 -7.73
C LEU A 855 41.36 3.43 -6.42
N THR A 856 42.57 3.39 -5.94
CA THR A 856 42.84 2.92 -4.58
C THR A 856 42.34 3.96 -3.55
N PRO A 857 42.08 3.56 -2.28
CA PRO A 857 41.64 4.50 -1.24
C PRO A 857 42.58 5.71 -1.04
N ILE A 858 43.87 5.53 -1.22
CA ILE A 858 44.91 6.59 -1.09
C ILE A 858 44.81 7.54 -2.28
N GLU A 859 44.65 7.04 -3.49
CA GLU A 859 44.53 7.84 -4.70
C GLU A 859 43.21 8.64 -4.69
N ALA A 860 42.11 8.05 -4.21
CA ALA A 860 40.83 8.74 -4.04
C ALA A 860 40.96 9.90 -3.02
N LEU A 861 41.66 9.69 -1.93
CA LEU A 861 41.90 10.71 -0.91
C LEU A 861 42.79 11.86 -1.46
N ASN A 862 43.80 11.53 -2.23
CA ASN A 862 44.64 12.50 -2.90
C ASN A 862 43.88 13.31 -3.96
N LEU A 863 43.03 12.67 -4.72
CA LEU A 863 42.15 13.34 -5.69
C LEU A 863 41.19 14.34 -4.99
N ILE A 864 40.59 13.96 -3.86
CA ILE A 864 39.77 14.87 -3.04
C ILE A 864 40.59 16.06 -2.54
N TYR A 865 41.83 15.84 -2.10
CA TYR A 865 42.73 16.91 -1.67
C TYR A 865 43.11 17.86 -2.83
N GLU A 866 43.36 17.33 -4.02
CA GLU A 866 43.62 18.12 -5.22
C GLU A 866 42.41 18.94 -5.65
N LEU A 867 41.20 18.34 -5.64
CA LEU A 867 39.94 19.03 -5.95
C LEU A 867 39.66 20.15 -4.93
N LYS A 868 39.94 19.94 -3.65
CA LYS A 868 39.76 20.93 -2.59
C LYS A 868 40.75 22.11 -2.71
N LYS A 869 41.94 21.90 -3.32
CA LYS A 869 42.89 23.00 -3.60
C LYS A 869 42.44 23.85 -4.80
N LEU A 870 41.60 23.31 -5.68
CA LEU A 870 41.08 24.03 -6.85
C LEU A 870 39.80 24.81 -6.54
N LEU A 871 39.12 24.48 -5.47
CA LEU A 871 38.01 25.26 -4.87
C LEU A 871 38.58 26.49 -4.19
#